data_a9f72d6f3e4aff7a50d4883920205e18
#
_entry.id   a9f72d6f3e4aff7a50d4883920205e18
#
_cell.length_a   1.000
_cell.length_b   1.000
_cell.length_c   1.000
_cell.angle_alpha   90.00
_cell.angle_beta   90.00
_cell.angle_gamma   90.00
#
_symmetry.space_group_name_H-M   'P 1'
#
loop_
_entity.id
_entity.type
_entity.pdbx_description
1 polymer ?
#
loop_
_entity_poly.entity_id
_entity_poly.type
_entity_poly.pdbx_seq_one_letter_code
_entity_poly.pdbx_strand_id
1 'polypeptide(L)'
;MKRRHRQPGNAWQRYLARLRGLGIPLPGRSSSRRPATRADEQRLYDAPPSFADMLPWVEYLPDSQSLLLEDGQSVAAFFELSTIGTEGREAEWLQEVRDALENTLQDSFEERDQQPWVVQLYAQDETDWGPYLQNLRNYVHPRAQGSAFTEFYLNTISQHLQAISKPGGLFEDTTVSHLPWRGQQRRTRLVVYRRVRGEPLRHERSPEVALKVVCERLAGGLAHAGIQARRMEGNAIHDWLLRWFNPAPNWLGSDSTSRQRFYELARLPKPSELAELELTTTTDFAQRLFFRQPCSDTEHGVWWLDGLPHRVIVLDRLRSPPEIGHLTGENSRGADALNAVFDQLPESTVLCLTVIITPQDQLEAQLNHLGRKSVGDTLDSQQTREDVEQARSLIGRSHKLYRGALAFYLRDHTLEDLDARGLQLANALLNAGLQPVREEDEVAPLNSYLRWLPCVFDPERDKRQWYTQLLFAQHAANLAPVWGRSEGTGHPGITLFNRGGGLITFDPLNRLDRQMNAHLFLFGPTGSGKSATLNYLLNQITAIYRPRLFIVEAGNSFGLFADFAQSLGLSVHRIKLAPGAGVSLAPFADACRLVESPGQVSTLDTHALDDEESGDRLDERDVLGELEITARLMITGGEDKEEHRLTRADRSLIRQSILDAAHRCDDQQRPVLTEDVRDALRAIGNDESQPESRRIRLLEMADAMDLFCHGCDEELFNRDGTPWPEADVTLVDLGTYAREGYSAQLSIAYISLINAVNNIAERDQMLGRPIINVTDEGHIITKNPLLAPYVVKITKMWRKLGAWFWLATQNLDDLPKTAEPMLNMIEWWICLSMPPDEVQKISRFRALAPTQRSLMRSACKEAGKYSEGVILSKSLELLFRAVPPSLYLAMAMTEPEEKHQRHRLMQEQGVSELAAALQVAAEMDQTRGIRQRAPIKTRGS
;
A
#
# COMPACT_ATOMS: atom_id res chain seq x y z
N MET A 1 6.80 -31.41 -42.49
CA MET A 1 5.63 -32.12 -41.97
C MET A 1 4.39 -31.38 -42.46
N LYS A 2 3.44 -32.08 -43.06
CA LYS A 2 2.28 -31.44 -43.71
C LYS A 2 1.32 -30.90 -42.66
N ARG A 3 1.25 -29.57 -42.51
CA ARG A 3 0.16 -28.92 -41.77
C ARG A 3 -1.15 -29.30 -42.39
N ARG A 4 -2.05 -29.95 -41.65
CA ARG A 4 -3.43 -30.17 -42.07
C ARG A 4 -4.14 -28.82 -42.09
N HIS A 5 -4.45 -28.31 -43.25
CA HIS A 5 -5.37 -27.18 -43.42
C HIS A 5 -6.73 -27.56 -42.82
N ARG A 6 -7.07 -26.98 -41.69
CA ARG A 6 -8.45 -27.03 -41.17
C ARG A 6 -9.29 -26.12 -42.08
N GLN A 7 -10.12 -26.68 -42.91
CA GLN A 7 -11.15 -25.89 -43.62
C GLN A 7 -12.11 -25.29 -42.57
N PRO A 8 -12.51 -24.01 -42.69
CA PRO A 8 -13.44 -23.37 -41.79
C PRO A 8 -14.86 -23.88 -42.07
N GLY A 9 -15.21 -25.00 -41.50
CA GLY A 9 -16.59 -25.49 -41.49
C GLY A 9 -17.33 -24.87 -40.31
N ASN A 10 -18.47 -24.19 -40.59
CA ASN A 10 -19.36 -23.58 -39.63
C ASN A 10 -19.53 -24.48 -38.39
N ALA A 11 -19.27 -23.96 -37.20
CA ALA A 11 -19.50 -24.70 -35.93
C ALA A 11 -20.92 -25.24 -35.81
N TRP A 12 -21.91 -24.52 -36.35
CA TRP A 12 -23.30 -24.97 -36.52
C TRP A 12 -23.44 -26.18 -37.45
N GLN A 13 -22.73 -26.24 -38.54
CA GLN A 13 -22.77 -27.38 -39.43
C GLN A 13 -22.14 -28.63 -38.80
N ARG A 14 -21.10 -28.46 -37.97
CA ARG A 14 -20.50 -29.54 -37.16
C ARG A 14 -21.44 -30.01 -36.04
N TYR A 15 -22.10 -29.05 -35.37
CA TYR A 15 -23.10 -29.35 -34.32
C TYR A 15 -24.32 -30.10 -34.89
N LEU A 16 -24.89 -29.62 -36.01
CA LEU A 16 -25.98 -30.31 -36.70
C LEU A 16 -25.57 -31.66 -37.25
N ALA A 17 -24.33 -31.80 -37.70
CA ALA A 17 -23.81 -33.10 -38.15
C ALA A 17 -23.66 -34.08 -36.97
N ARG A 18 -23.31 -33.56 -35.77
CA ARG A 18 -23.18 -34.34 -34.55
C ARG A 18 -24.53 -34.82 -33.99
N LEU A 19 -25.54 -33.96 -33.99
CA LEU A 19 -26.91 -34.33 -33.65
C LEU A 19 -27.47 -35.40 -34.58
N ARG A 20 -27.11 -35.37 -35.88
CA ARG A 20 -27.45 -36.40 -36.88
C ARG A 20 -26.74 -37.74 -36.60
N GLY A 21 -25.45 -37.67 -36.15
CA GLY A 21 -24.68 -38.87 -35.82
C GLY A 21 -25.17 -39.58 -34.57
N LEU A 22 -25.81 -38.86 -33.64
CA LEU A 22 -26.41 -39.41 -32.42
C LEU A 22 -27.84 -39.93 -32.59
N GLY A 23 -28.39 -39.96 -33.80
CA GLY A 23 -29.75 -40.51 -34.09
C GLY A 23 -30.89 -39.66 -33.53
N ILE A 24 -30.65 -38.40 -33.14
CA ILE A 24 -31.70 -37.50 -32.63
C ILE A 24 -32.51 -36.98 -33.80
N PRO A 25 -33.82 -37.23 -33.87
CA PRO A 25 -34.66 -36.78 -34.97
C PRO A 25 -34.85 -35.27 -34.93
N LEU A 26 -34.30 -34.56 -35.94
CA LEU A 26 -34.57 -33.13 -36.14
C LEU A 26 -36.05 -32.95 -36.63
N PRO A 27 -36.83 -32.04 -36.06
CA PRO A 27 -38.20 -31.83 -36.54
C PRO A 27 -38.22 -31.38 -38.01
N GLY A 28 -38.82 -32.19 -38.85
CA GLY A 28 -39.15 -31.78 -40.23
C GLY A 28 -38.49 -32.50 -41.41
N ARG A 29 -37.71 -33.59 -41.19
CA ARG A 29 -37.24 -34.43 -42.35
C ARG A 29 -37.45 -35.93 -42.03
N SER A 30 -38.22 -36.57 -42.88
CA SER A 30 -38.35 -38.04 -42.92
C SER A 30 -36.98 -38.70 -43.02
N SER A 31 -36.71 -39.67 -42.14
CA SER A 31 -35.49 -40.47 -42.14
C SER A 31 -35.53 -41.45 -43.32
N SER A 32 -35.10 -41.06 -44.52
CA SER A 32 -34.61 -42.04 -45.49
C SER A 32 -33.30 -42.59 -44.93
N ARG A 33 -33.28 -43.91 -44.57
CA ARG A 33 -32.03 -44.59 -44.22
C ARG A 33 -31.13 -44.59 -45.45
N ARG A 34 -30.27 -43.60 -45.51
CA ARG A 34 -29.19 -43.54 -46.48
C ARG A 34 -28.17 -44.59 -46.07
N PRO A 35 -27.63 -45.39 -46.95
CA PRO A 35 -26.55 -46.32 -46.62
C PRO A 35 -25.35 -45.52 -46.08
N ALA A 36 -24.74 -46.06 -45.01
CA ALA A 36 -23.55 -45.46 -44.41
C ALA A 36 -22.45 -45.33 -45.46
N THR A 37 -21.89 -44.15 -45.60
CA THR A 37 -20.77 -43.89 -46.53
C THR A 37 -19.44 -43.97 -45.74
N ARG A 38 -18.33 -44.16 -46.52
CA ARG A 38 -16.98 -44.12 -45.93
C ARG A 38 -16.65 -42.86 -45.15
N ALA A 39 -17.31 -41.77 -45.49
CA ALA A 39 -17.22 -40.52 -44.74
C ALA A 39 -17.99 -40.57 -43.41
N ASP A 40 -19.06 -41.33 -43.31
CA ASP A 40 -19.81 -41.53 -42.06
C ASP A 40 -19.02 -42.45 -41.13
N GLU A 41 -18.32 -43.45 -41.68
CA GLU A 41 -17.44 -44.32 -40.93
C GLU A 41 -16.21 -43.57 -40.42
N GLN A 42 -15.62 -42.68 -41.20
CA GLN A 42 -14.49 -41.85 -40.80
C GLN A 42 -14.86 -40.87 -39.66
N ARG A 43 -16.13 -40.39 -39.64
CA ARG A 43 -16.64 -39.56 -38.54
C ARG A 43 -16.76 -40.27 -37.21
N LEU A 44 -16.87 -41.59 -37.15
CA LEU A 44 -16.86 -42.39 -35.95
C LEU A 44 -15.48 -42.39 -35.24
N TYR A 45 -14.42 -42.13 -36.02
CA TYR A 45 -13.04 -42.04 -35.53
C TYR A 45 -12.55 -40.62 -35.34
N ASP A 46 -13.35 -39.60 -35.71
CA ASP A 46 -13.05 -38.20 -35.44
C ASP A 46 -13.22 -37.96 -33.91
N ALA A 47 -12.12 -37.63 -33.22
CA ALA A 47 -12.21 -37.24 -31.84
C ALA A 47 -13.09 -35.99 -31.68
N PRO A 48 -13.98 -35.97 -30.67
CA PRO A 48 -14.75 -34.77 -30.39
C PRO A 48 -13.83 -33.62 -30.10
N PRO A 49 -14.16 -32.36 -30.52
CA PRO A 49 -13.33 -31.21 -30.23
C PRO A 49 -13.22 -31.05 -28.70
N SER A 50 -11.97 -30.91 -28.21
CA SER A 50 -11.74 -30.62 -26.82
C SER A 50 -12.09 -29.15 -26.48
N PHE A 51 -12.22 -28.81 -25.19
CA PHE A 51 -12.42 -27.42 -24.78
C PHE A 51 -11.27 -26.53 -25.27
N ALA A 52 -10.03 -27.03 -25.25
CA ALA A 52 -8.86 -26.33 -25.75
C ALA A 52 -8.97 -25.96 -27.25
N ASP A 53 -9.65 -26.81 -28.07
CA ASP A 53 -9.87 -26.52 -29.49
C ASP A 53 -10.84 -25.34 -29.73
N MET A 54 -11.58 -24.91 -28.72
CA MET A 54 -12.46 -23.73 -28.77
C MET A 54 -11.74 -22.44 -28.42
N LEU A 55 -10.50 -22.51 -27.91
CA LEU A 55 -9.68 -21.39 -27.48
C LEU A 55 -8.69 -21.01 -28.59
N PRO A 56 -8.42 -19.71 -28.77
CA PRO A 56 -7.62 -19.25 -29.90
C PRO A 56 -6.10 -19.30 -29.67
N TRP A 57 -5.62 -19.66 -28.53
CA TRP A 57 -4.22 -19.50 -28.10
C TRP A 57 -3.36 -20.64 -28.62
N VAL A 58 -2.41 -20.36 -29.49
CA VAL A 58 -1.55 -21.38 -30.11
C VAL A 58 -0.14 -21.37 -29.56
N GLU A 59 0.58 -20.24 -29.67
CA GLU A 59 2.00 -20.17 -29.35
C GLU A 59 2.39 -18.73 -28.98
N TYR A 60 3.25 -18.57 -27.98
CA TYR A 60 3.84 -17.27 -27.68
C TYR A 60 5.09 -17.03 -28.54
N LEU A 61 5.15 -15.88 -29.19
CA LEU A 61 6.23 -15.43 -30.06
C LEU A 61 7.13 -14.43 -29.31
N PRO A 62 8.32 -14.86 -28.82
CA PRO A 62 9.19 -14.00 -28.00
C PRO A 62 9.67 -12.75 -28.74
N ASP A 63 9.98 -12.87 -30.04
CA ASP A 63 10.55 -11.78 -30.85
C ASP A 63 9.59 -10.59 -30.99
N SER A 64 8.28 -10.86 -31.09
CA SER A 64 7.23 -9.84 -31.19
C SER A 64 6.50 -9.62 -29.86
N GLN A 65 6.85 -10.37 -28.83
CA GLN A 65 6.16 -10.38 -27.53
C GLN A 65 4.64 -10.51 -27.68
N SER A 66 4.19 -11.44 -28.50
CA SER A 66 2.78 -11.61 -28.85
C SER A 66 2.36 -13.08 -28.81
N LEU A 67 1.08 -13.32 -28.63
CA LEU A 67 0.47 -14.64 -28.69
C LEU A 67 -0.15 -14.86 -30.07
N LEU A 68 0.26 -15.92 -30.78
CA LEU A 68 -0.30 -16.32 -32.06
C LEU A 68 -1.65 -16.98 -31.85
N LEU A 69 -2.63 -16.63 -32.69
CA LEU A 69 -3.99 -17.15 -32.61
C LEU A 69 -4.21 -18.29 -33.59
N GLU A 70 -5.35 -19.00 -33.46
CA GLU A 70 -5.68 -20.24 -34.16
C GLU A 70 -5.73 -20.14 -35.71
N ASP A 71 -5.89 -18.94 -36.25
CA ASP A 71 -5.87 -18.68 -37.67
C ASP A 71 -4.44 -18.68 -38.28
N GLY A 72 -3.42 -18.68 -37.44
CA GLY A 72 -2.01 -18.69 -37.81
C GLY A 72 -1.51 -17.37 -38.37
N GLN A 73 -2.29 -16.30 -38.26
CA GLN A 73 -1.97 -14.96 -38.77
C GLN A 73 -2.22 -13.87 -37.73
N SER A 74 -3.33 -13.97 -37.00
CA SER A 74 -3.67 -13.00 -35.96
C SER A 74 -2.78 -13.12 -34.77
N VAL A 75 -2.39 -11.99 -34.19
CA VAL A 75 -1.55 -11.90 -32.99
C VAL A 75 -2.19 -11.01 -31.94
N ALA A 76 -1.92 -11.31 -30.67
CA ALA A 76 -2.45 -10.59 -29.53
C ALA A 76 -1.34 -10.14 -28.58
N ALA A 77 -1.52 -8.98 -27.98
CA ALA A 77 -0.64 -8.41 -26.99
C ALA A 77 -1.31 -8.40 -25.61
N PHE A 78 -0.54 -8.71 -24.58
CA PHE A 78 -0.98 -8.72 -23.20
C PHE A 78 -0.14 -7.78 -22.36
N PHE A 79 -0.78 -7.01 -21.49
CA PHE A 79 -0.13 -6.11 -20.56
C PHE A 79 -0.68 -6.29 -19.14
N GLU A 80 0.16 -6.11 -18.19
CA GLU A 80 -0.21 -5.83 -16.81
C GLU A 80 -0.18 -4.31 -16.59
N LEU A 81 -1.25 -3.75 -16.03
CA LEU A 81 -1.41 -2.31 -15.82
C LEU A 81 -1.31 -1.98 -14.33
N SER A 82 -0.65 -0.86 -14.02
CA SER A 82 -0.81 -0.26 -12.69
C SER A 82 -2.17 0.44 -12.59
N THR A 83 -2.72 0.50 -11.39
CA THR A 83 -3.94 1.25 -11.11
C THR A 83 -3.62 2.68 -10.68
N ILE A 84 -4.56 3.59 -10.88
CA ILE A 84 -4.50 4.97 -10.40
C ILE A 84 -5.37 5.09 -9.17
N GLY A 85 -4.79 5.55 -8.04
CA GLY A 85 -5.55 5.84 -6.83
C GLY A 85 -6.49 7.02 -7.03
N THR A 86 -7.76 6.80 -6.75
CA THR A 86 -8.80 7.85 -6.84
C THR A 86 -9.03 8.54 -5.50
N GLU A 87 -8.59 7.92 -4.40
CA GLU A 87 -8.75 8.48 -3.06
C GLU A 87 -7.97 9.78 -2.88
N GLY A 88 -8.61 10.78 -2.30
CA GLY A 88 -7.98 12.06 -1.97
C GLY A 88 -7.65 12.96 -3.16
N ARG A 89 -8.07 12.60 -4.37
CA ARG A 89 -7.79 13.37 -5.59
C ARG A 89 -8.87 14.39 -5.90
N GLU A 90 -8.46 15.53 -6.46
CA GLU A 90 -9.38 16.56 -6.90
C GLU A 90 -10.14 16.14 -8.17
N ALA A 91 -11.37 16.62 -8.32
CA ALA A 91 -12.23 16.25 -9.45
C ALA A 91 -11.62 16.66 -10.81
N GLU A 92 -10.97 17.81 -10.86
CA GLU A 92 -10.28 18.33 -12.04
C GLU A 92 -9.14 17.40 -12.48
N TRP A 93 -8.33 16.93 -11.55
CA TRP A 93 -7.25 15.98 -11.83
C TRP A 93 -7.78 14.64 -12.35
N LEU A 94 -8.85 14.13 -11.73
CA LEU A 94 -9.50 12.89 -12.20
C LEU A 94 -10.06 13.06 -13.62
N GLN A 95 -10.59 14.25 -13.95
CA GLN A 95 -11.05 14.55 -15.30
C GLN A 95 -9.90 14.60 -16.32
N GLU A 96 -8.77 15.22 -15.98
CA GLU A 96 -7.59 15.26 -16.84
C GLU A 96 -7.08 13.82 -17.16
N VAL A 97 -7.02 12.96 -16.14
CA VAL A 97 -6.63 11.56 -16.32
C VAL A 97 -7.66 10.81 -17.21
N ARG A 98 -8.97 11.02 -16.97
CA ARG A 98 -10.02 10.44 -17.79
C ARG A 98 -9.91 10.89 -19.25
N ASP A 99 -9.67 12.18 -19.50
CA ASP A 99 -9.54 12.74 -20.84
C ASP A 99 -8.29 12.17 -21.55
N ALA A 100 -7.20 11.96 -20.82
CA ALA A 100 -6.01 11.28 -21.34
C ALA A 100 -6.29 9.82 -21.72
N LEU A 101 -7.11 9.10 -20.92
CA LEU A 101 -7.55 7.75 -21.25
C LEU A 101 -8.49 7.71 -22.45
N GLU A 102 -9.44 8.64 -22.52
CA GLU A 102 -10.34 8.78 -23.67
C GLU A 102 -9.55 9.03 -24.96
N ASN A 103 -8.62 9.98 -24.95
CA ASN A 103 -7.74 10.27 -26.08
C ASN A 103 -6.86 9.05 -26.44
N THR A 104 -6.36 8.33 -25.46
CA THR A 104 -5.59 7.09 -25.70
C THR A 104 -6.41 6.06 -26.46
N LEU A 105 -7.68 5.85 -26.10
CA LEU A 105 -8.58 4.95 -26.79
C LEU A 105 -8.93 5.45 -28.21
N GLN A 106 -9.02 6.76 -28.40
CA GLN A 106 -9.41 7.35 -29.70
C GLN A 106 -8.27 7.38 -30.70
N ASP A 107 -7.03 7.60 -30.25
CA ASP A 107 -5.91 7.93 -31.14
C ASP A 107 -4.90 6.78 -31.32
N SER A 108 -4.96 5.74 -30.49
CA SER A 108 -4.01 4.63 -30.59
C SER A 108 -4.28 3.69 -31.75
N PHE A 109 -5.53 3.63 -32.22
CA PHE A 109 -5.98 2.63 -33.18
C PHE A 109 -6.29 3.22 -34.56
N GLU A 110 -5.95 2.46 -35.58
CA GLU A 110 -6.45 2.73 -36.92
C GLU A 110 -7.86 2.16 -37.07
N GLU A 111 -8.83 3.00 -37.40
CA GLU A 111 -10.20 2.59 -37.67
C GLU A 111 -10.28 1.96 -39.05
N ARG A 112 -10.76 0.73 -39.14
CA ARG A 112 -10.92 -0.03 -40.37
C ARG A 112 -12.32 -0.61 -40.45
N ASP A 113 -12.93 -0.58 -41.65
CA ASP A 113 -14.26 -1.11 -41.91
C ASP A 113 -14.38 -2.61 -41.69
N GLN A 114 -13.30 -3.31 -41.97
CA GLN A 114 -13.18 -4.74 -41.75
C GLN A 114 -12.04 -5.00 -40.75
N GLN A 115 -12.17 -6.02 -39.92
CA GLN A 115 -11.16 -6.41 -38.96
C GLN A 115 -10.86 -5.32 -37.89
N PRO A 116 -11.87 -4.90 -37.12
CA PRO A 116 -11.66 -3.90 -36.08
C PRO A 116 -10.71 -4.40 -34.99
N TRP A 117 -9.99 -3.48 -34.36
CA TRP A 117 -9.24 -3.78 -33.16
C TRP A 117 -10.18 -4.05 -32.00
N VAL A 118 -9.79 -5.00 -31.14
CA VAL A 118 -10.49 -5.33 -29.89
C VAL A 118 -9.55 -5.08 -28.73
N VAL A 119 -10.07 -4.35 -27.74
CA VAL A 119 -9.41 -4.05 -26.49
C VAL A 119 -10.20 -4.71 -25.37
N GLN A 120 -9.56 -5.57 -24.57
CA GLN A 120 -10.18 -6.22 -23.42
C GLN A 120 -9.40 -5.85 -22.16
N LEU A 121 -10.10 -5.33 -21.17
CA LEU A 121 -9.56 -5.00 -19.86
C LEU A 121 -10.14 -5.96 -18.83
N TYR A 122 -9.27 -6.63 -18.09
CA TYR A 122 -9.63 -7.57 -17.03
C TYR A 122 -9.20 -7.05 -15.68
N ALA A 123 -10.07 -7.16 -14.69
CA ALA A 123 -9.71 -6.95 -13.29
C ALA A 123 -10.14 -8.14 -12.45
N GLN A 124 -9.24 -8.58 -11.59
CA GLN A 124 -9.49 -9.64 -10.63
C GLN A 124 -8.64 -9.44 -9.37
N ASP A 125 -9.13 -9.97 -8.26
CA ASP A 125 -8.39 -9.98 -7.00
C ASP A 125 -7.67 -11.33 -6.84
N GLU A 126 -6.36 -11.27 -6.63
CA GLU A 126 -5.48 -12.45 -6.48
C GLU A 126 -4.91 -12.53 -5.07
N THR A 127 -4.66 -13.74 -4.61
CA THR A 127 -4.11 -14.03 -3.28
C THR A 127 -2.71 -14.64 -3.32
N ASP A 128 -2.01 -14.49 -4.45
CA ASP A 128 -0.63 -14.92 -4.59
C ASP A 128 0.34 -13.85 -4.09
N TRP A 129 0.93 -14.09 -2.94
CA TRP A 129 1.92 -13.21 -2.29
C TRP A 129 3.38 -13.56 -2.62
N GLY A 130 3.61 -14.60 -3.42
CA GLY A 130 4.96 -15.05 -3.78
C GLY A 130 5.86 -13.94 -4.30
N PRO A 131 5.43 -13.16 -5.32
CA PRO A 131 6.23 -12.06 -5.85
C PRO A 131 6.55 -10.97 -4.82
N TYR A 132 5.57 -10.62 -3.98
CA TYR A 132 5.75 -9.64 -2.91
C TYR A 132 6.75 -10.15 -1.85
N LEU A 133 6.59 -11.38 -1.36
CA LEU A 133 7.47 -11.96 -0.35
C LEU A 133 8.92 -12.10 -0.86
N GLN A 134 9.09 -12.40 -2.14
CA GLN A 134 10.40 -12.43 -2.77
C GLN A 134 11.02 -11.03 -2.86
N ASN A 135 10.24 -10.03 -3.27
CA ASN A 135 10.67 -8.64 -3.29
C ASN A 135 11.05 -8.15 -1.88
N LEU A 136 10.20 -8.42 -0.87
CA LEU A 136 10.47 -8.08 0.51
C LEU A 136 11.79 -8.69 1.01
N ARG A 137 12.02 -9.98 0.74
CA ARG A 137 13.26 -10.67 1.11
C ARG A 137 14.50 -10.06 0.45
N ASN A 138 14.40 -9.71 -0.84
CA ASN A 138 15.48 -9.07 -1.58
C ASN A 138 15.73 -7.63 -1.12
N TYR A 139 14.71 -6.97 -0.59
CA TYR A 139 14.78 -5.59 -0.12
C TYR A 139 15.46 -5.43 1.23
N VAL A 140 15.51 -6.48 2.04
CA VAL A 140 16.15 -6.45 3.36
C VAL A 140 17.60 -5.96 3.24
N HIS A 141 17.92 -4.92 4.01
CA HIS A 141 19.25 -4.33 4.02
C HIS A 141 20.31 -5.34 4.47
N PRO A 142 21.51 -5.40 3.87
CA PRO A 142 22.56 -6.38 4.19
C PRO A 142 22.87 -6.50 5.68
N ARG A 143 22.79 -5.41 6.45
CA ARG A 143 23.01 -5.44 7.92
C ARG A 143 21.96 -6.25 8.68
N ALA A 144 20.75 -6.33 8.18
CA ALA A 144 19.64 -7.05 8.80
C ALA A 144 19.53 -8.50 8.30
N GLN A 145 20.09 -8.79 7.11
CA GLN A 145 20.04 -10.13 6.51
C GLN A 145 20.63 -11.19 7.46
N GLY A 146 19.92 -12.33 7.56
CA GLY A 146 20.35 -13.45 8.39
C GLY A 146 20.19 -13.25 9.90
N SER A 147 19.67 -12.09 10.36
CA SER A 147 19.36 -11.92 11.77
C SER A 147 18.12 -12.72 12.17
N ALA A 148 18.11 -13.30 13.38
CA ALA A 148 16.95 -14.04 13.87
C ALA A 148 15.66 -13.19 13.89
N PHE A 149 15.78 -11.92 14.18
CA PHE A 149 14.65 -10.98 14.18
C PHE A 149 14.06 -10.82 12.76
N THR A 150 14.90 -10.62 11.75
CA THR A 150 14.47 -10.48 10.35
C THR A 150 13.81 -11.75 9.82
N GLU A 151 14.42 -12.91 10.04
CA GLU A 151 13.87 -14.20 9.61
C GLU A 151 12.53 -14.49 10.30
N PHE A 152 12.43 -14.17 11.58
CA PHE A 152 11.16 -14.30 12.29
C PHE A 152 10.07 -13.38 11.70
N TYR A 153 10.43 -12.13 11.39
CA TYR A 153 9.52 -11.17 10.74
C TYR A 153 9.03 -11.69 9.39
N LEU A 154 9.95 -12.10 8.51
CA LEU A 154 9.62 -12.61 7.17
C LEU A 154 8.67 -13.81 7.24
N ASN A 155 8.93 -14.74 8.16
CA ASN A 155 8.05 -15.89 8.39
C ASN A 155 6.68 -15.47 8.93
N THR A 156 6.65 -14.52 9.86
CA THR A 156 5.42 -14.01 10.46
C THR A 156 4.54 -13.33 9.42
N ILE A 157 5.10 -12.45 8.58
CA ILE A 157 4.36 -11.77 7.51
C ILE A 157 3.86 -12.78 6.47
N SER A 158 4.69 -13.75 6.08
CA SER A 158 4.26 -14.79 5.14
C SER A 158 3.05 -15.57 5.67
N GLN A 159 3.09 -16.01 6.94
CA GLN A 159 1.97 -16.71 7.57
C GLN A 159 0.73 -15.81 7.71
N HIS A 160 0.94 -14.54 8.06
CA HIS A 160 -0.15 -13.57 8.19
C HIS A 160 -0.85 -13.34 6.87
N LEU A 161 -0.12 -13.08 5.78
CA LEU A 161 -0.67 -12.90 4.45
C LEU A 161 -1.45 -14.12 3.98
N GLN A 162 -0.95 -15.32 4.21
CA GLN A 162 -1.67 -16.57 3.92
C GLN A 162 -2.95 -16.70 4.73
N ALA A 163 -2.93 -16.29 6.00
CA ALA A 163 -4.08 -16.37 6.89
C ALA A 163 -5.21 -15.41 6.51
N ILE A 164 -4.87 -14.15 6.21
CA ILE A 164 -5.84 -13.11 5.85
C ILE A 164 -6.43 -13.31 4.44
N SER A 165 -5.79 -14.14 3.60
CA SER A 165 -6.22 -14.41 2.22
C SER A 165 -7.15 -15.61 2.09
N LYS A 166 -7.53 -16.26 3.19
CA LYS A 166 -8.46 -17.38 3.17
C LYS A 166 -9.83 -16.98 2.63
N PRO A 167 -10.55 -17.90 1.99
CA PRO A 167 -11.96 -17.68 1.67
C PRO A 167 -12.77 -17.30 2.92
N GLY A 168 -13.63 -16.30 2.79
CA GLY A 168 -14.36 -15.73 3.93
C GLY A 168 -13.57 -14.72 4.77
N GLY A 169 -12.31 -14.45 4.42
CA GLY A 169 -11.49 -13.40 5.04
C GLY A 169 -11.12 -13.64 6.51
N LEU A 170 -10.64 -12.57 7.16
CA LEU A 170 -10.22 -12.59 8.57
C LEU A 170 -11.34 -12.13 9.52
N PHE A 171 -12.16 -11.18 9.09
CA PHE A 171 -13.26 -10.59 9.84
C PHE A 171 -14.30 -10.01 8.87
N GLU A 172 -15.51 -9.83 9.35
CA GLU A 172 -16.55 -9.07 8.66
C GLU A 172 -16.31 -7.56 8.88
N ASP A 173 -16.21 -6.80 7.80
CA ASP A 173 -16.13 -5.34 7.84
C ASP A 173 -17.52 -4.75 7.98
N THR A 174 -17.90 -4.39 9.18
CA THR A 174 -19.25 -3.89 9.47
C THR A 174 -19.42 -2.39 9.24
N THR A 175 -18.33 -1.68 8.91
CA THR A 175 -18.34 -0.22 8.80
C THR A 175 -18.34 0.29 7.37
N VAL A 176 -17.70 -0.40 6.43
CA VAL A 176 -17.50 0.09 5.06
C VAL A 176 -18.17 -0.82 4.03
N SER A 177 -17.71 -2.06 3.89
CA SER A 177 -18.18 -2.96 2.82
C SER A 177 -19.36 -3.85 3.22
N HIS A 178 -19.55 -4.09 4.50
CA HIS A 178 -20.49 -5.07 5.07
C HIS A 178 -20.28 -6.52 4.54
N LEU A 179 -19.04 -6.83 4.17
CA LEU A 179 -18.61 -8.12 3.65
C LEU A 179 -17.36 -8.61 4.40
N PRO A 180 -17.03 -9.91 4.31
CA PRO A 180 -15.78 -10.43 4.83
C PRO A 180 -14.58 -9.73 4.20
N TRP A 181 -13.73 -9.12 5.02
CA TRP A 181 -12.49 -8.50 4.58
C TRP A 181 -11.37 -9.53 4.50
N ARG A 182 -10.68 -9.54 3.36
CA ARG A 182 -9.51 -10.40 3.17
C ARG A 182 -8.36 -9.68 2.48
N GLY A 183 -7.13 -10.17 2.73
CA GLY A 183 -5.96 -9.74 1.99
C GLY A 183 -5.98 -10.28 0.57
N GLN A 184 -5.92 -9.38 -0.41
CA GLN A 184 -5.93 -9.70 -1.84
C GLN A 184 -5.36 -8.53 -2.62
N GLN A 185 -4.75 -8.81 -3.77
CA GLN A 185 -4.21 -7.78 -4.63
C GLN A 185 -4.97 -7.71 -5.94
N ARG A 186 -5.51 -6.54 -6.26
CA ARG A 186 -6.16 -6.30 -7.54
C ARG A 186 -5.11 -6.28 -8.66
N ARG A 187 -5.39 -7.08 -9.68
CA ARG A 187 -4.57 -7.12 -10.90
C ARG A 187 -5.42 -6.67 -12.07
N THR A 188 -4.91 -5.67 -12.79
CA THR A 188 -5.54 -5.20 -14.02
C THR A 188 -4.70 -5.61 -15.21
N ARG A 189 -5.33 -6.24 -16.19
CA ARG A 189 -4.68 -6.73 -17.42
C ARG A 189 -5.37 -6.17 -18.64
N LEU A 190 -4.58 -5.83 -19.65
CA LEU A 190 -5.05 -5.34 -20.94
C LEU A 190 -4.66 -6.33 -22.03
N VAL A 191 -5.61 -6.69 -22.86
CA VAL A 191 -5.41 -7.54 -24.03
C VAL A 191 -5.83 -6.78 -25.28
N VAL A 192 -4.95 -6.73 -26.28
CA VAL A 192 -5.17 -6.02 -27.52
C VAL A 192 -4.91 -6.94 -28.68
N TYR A 193 -5.86 -7.06 -29.57
CA TYR A 193 -5.73 -7.92 -30.75
C TYR A 193 -6.61 -7.45 -31.92
N ARG A 194 -6.29 -7.99 -33.08
CA ARG A 194 -7.11 -7.85 -34.31
C ARG A 194 -7.16 -9.20 -35.01
N ARG A 195 -8.36 -9.61 -35.43
CA ARG A 195 -8.55 -10.81 -36.22
C ARG A 195 -8.25 -10.49 -37.69
N VAL A 196 -7.16 -11.06 -38.22
CA VAL A 196 -6.76 -10.86 -39.63
C VAL A 196 -7.40 -11.93 -40.48
N ARG A 197 -7.98 -11.53 -41.62
CA ARG A 197 -8.61 -12.44 -42.56
C ARG A 197 -8.21 -12.10 -43.99
N GLY A 198 -8.02 -13.14 -44.79
CA GLY A 198 -7.61 -13.01 -46.17
C GLY A 198 -6.11 -12.89 -46.36
N GLU A 199 -5.66 -12.80 -47.62
CA GLU A 199 -4.25 -12.58 -47.92
C GLU A 199 -3.91 -11.11 -47.72
N PRO A 200 -2.78 -10.80 -47.01
CA PRO A 200 -2.35 -9.42 -46.77
C PRO A 200 -2.09 -8.73 -48.15
N LEU A 201 -2.60 -7.53 -48.26
CA LEU A 201 -2.34 -6.69 -49.44
C LEU A 201 -0.83 -6.40 -49.50
N ARG A 202 -0.28 -6.34 -50.73
CA ARG A 202 1.20 -6.18 -50.98
C ARG A 202 1.85 -4.99 -50.26
N HIS A 203 1.09 -4.03 -49.70
CA HIS A 203 1.55 -2.85 -49.00
C HIS A 203 1.09 -2.83 -47.52
N GLU A 204 0.47 -3.87 -47.01
CA GLU A 204 0.09 -3.98 -45.60
C GLU A 204 1.26 -4.39 -44.72
N ARG A 205 1.36 -3.78 -43.55
CA ARG A 205 2.32 -4.18 -42.52
C ARG A 205 1.96 -5.58 -42.03
N SER A 206 2.96 -6.37 -41.66
CA SER A 206 2.67 -7.66 -41.03
C SER A 206 1.84 -7.45 -39.74
N PRO A 207 0.99 -8.41 -39.35
CA PRO A 207 0.16 -8.30 -38.16
C PRO A 207 0.96 -7.96 -36.88
N GLU A 208 2.18 -8.52 -36.74
CA GLU A 208 3.06 -8.25 -35.61
C GLU A 208 3.54 -6.79 -35.59
N VAL A 209 3.93 -6.25 -36.76
CA VAL A 209 4.36 -4.85 -36.88
C VAL A 209 3.20 -3.90 -36.63
N ALA A 210 2.01 -4.22 -37.15
CA ALA A 210 0.81 -3.42 -36.87
C ALA A 210 0.46 -3.42 -35.36
N LEU A 211 0.51 -4.58 -34.73
CA LEU A 211 0.29 -4.73 -33.30
C LEU A 211 1.31 -3.95 -32.48
N LYS A 212 2.60 -4.02 -32.85
CA LYS A 212 3.67 -3.28 -32.16
C LYS A 212 3.43 -1.78 -32.16
N VAL A 213 3.06 -1.20 -33.32
CA VAL A 213 2.77 0.25 -33.42
C VAL A 213 1.60 0.65 -32.51
N VAL A 214 0.53 -0.13 -32.49
CA VAL A 214 -0.62 0.11 -31.61
C VAL A 214 -0.21 0.00 -30.14
N CYS A 215 0.57 -1.02 -29.78
CA CYS A 215 1.05 -1.20 -28.41
C CYS A 215 1.95 -0.05 -27.92
N GLU A 216 2.82 0.48 -28.78
CA GLU A 216 3.67 1.63 -28.47
C GLU A 216 2.84 2.91 -28.25
N ARG A 217 1.83 3.16 -29.08
CA ARG A 217 0.90 4.30 -28.91
C ARG A 217 0.10 4.16 -27.62
N LEU A 218 -0.48 2.98 -27.37
CA LEU A 218 -1.22 2.70 -26.13
C LEU A 218 -0.36 2.88 -24.89
N ALA A 219 0.84 2.30 -24.87
CA ALA A 219 1.74 2.42 -23.72
C ALA A 219 2.14 3.89 -23.47
N GLY A 220 2.40 4.66 -24.54
CA GLY A 220 2.68 6.09 -24.44
C GLY A 220 1.49 6.90 -23.90
N GLY A 221 0.29 6.65 -24.39
CA GLY A 221 -0.94 7.31 -23.94
C GLY A 221 -1.28 6.95 -22.47
N LEU A 222 -1.16 5.67 -22.09
CA LEU A 222 -1.36 5.22 -20.72
C LEU A 222 -0.31 5.84 -19.77
N ALA A 223 0.95 5.91 -20.19
CA ALA A 223 2.00 6.55 -19.41
C ALA A 223 1.72 8.05 -19.19
N HIS A 224 1.17 8.74 -20.22
CA HIS A 224 0.75 10.14 -20.09
C HIS A 224 -0.39 10.28 -19.06
N ALA A 225 -1.30 9.32 -18.99
CA ALA A 225 -2.34 9.24 -17.97
C ALA A 225 -1.82 8.79 -16.58
N GLY A 226 -0.51 8.50 -16.43
CA GLY A 226 0.08 8.03 -15.17
C GLY A 226 -0.03 6.51 -14.96
N ILE A 227 -0.45 5.74 -15.97
CA ILE A 227 -0.60 4.29 -15.88
C ILE A 227 0.61 3.61 -16.53
N GLN A 228 1.29 2.77 -15.75
CA GLN A 228 2.36 1.94 -16.29
C GLN A 228 1.77 0.70 -16.95
N ALA A 229 2.14 0.46 -18.21
CA ALA A 229 1.75 -0.71 -18.96
C ALA A 229 2.97 -1.59 -19.21
N ARG A 230 3.04 -2.74 -18.52
CA ARG A 230 4.12 -3.70 -18.66
C ARG A 230 3.70 -4.85 -19.55
N ARG A 231 4.45 -5.12 -20.64
CA ARG A 231 4.22 -6.29 -21.48
C ARG A 231 4.33 -7.58 -20.69
N MET A 232 3.37 -8.47 -20.85
CA MET A 232 3.41 -9.81 -20.26
C MET A 232 4.14 -10.77 -21.20
N GLU A 233 5.02 -11.57 -20.64
CA GLU A 233 5.69 -12.65 -21.33
C GLU A 233 4.81 -13.91 -21.34
N GLY A 234 5.14 -14.87 -22.20
CA GLY A 234 4.38 -16.11 -22.36
C GLY A 234 4.15 -16.87 -21.04
N ASN A 235 5.14 -16.88 -20.16
CA ASN A 235 5.03 -17.51 -18.82
C ASN A 235 4.02 -16.79 -17.93
N ALA A 236 4.00 -15.47 -17.95
CA ALA A 236 3.06 -14.66 -17.15
C ALA A 236 1.62 -14.80 -17.67
N ILE A 237 1.44 -14.84 -18.99
CA ILE A 237 0.13 -15.10 -19.62
C ILE A 237 -0.36 -16.50 -19.26
N HIS A 238 0.52 -17.49 -19.33
CA HIS A 238 0.20 -18.87 -19.02
C HIS A 238 -0.16 -19.03 -17.53
N ASP A 239 0.60 -18.44 -16.59
CA ASP A 239 0.33 -18.54 -15.15
C ASP A 239 -1.03 -17.92 -14.80
N TRP A 240 -1.36 -16.75 -15.40
CA TRP A 240 -2.66 -16.13 -15.24
C TRP A 240 -3.82 -17.04 -15.66
N LEU A 241 -3.75 -17.59 -16.88
CA LEU A 241 -4.80 -18.45 -17.43
C LEU A 241 -4.82 -19.82 -16.76
N LEU A 242 -3.65 -20.36 -16.35
CA LEU A 242 -3.56 -21.60 -15.59
C LEU A 242 -4.33 -21.53 -14.27
N ARG A 243 -4.17 -20.43 -13.52
CA ARG A 243 -4.90 -20.18 -12.25
C ARG A 243 -6.38 -19.94 -12.48
N TRP A 244 -6.76 -19.38 -13.62
CA TRP A 244 -8.16 -19.18 -13.98
C TRP A 244 -8.87 -20.51 -14.20
N PHE A 245 -8.26 -21.42 -14.99
CA PHE A 245 -8.86 -22.68 -15.36
C PHE A 245 -8.61 -23.81 -14.34
N ASN A 246 -7.65 -23.65 -13.43
CA ASN A 246 -7.35 -24.62 -12.36
C ASN A 246 -7.37 -23.91 -11.00
N PRO A 247 -8.54 -23.44 -10.53
CA PRO A 247 -8.63 -22.64 -9.30
C PRO A 247 -8.44 -23.44 -8.01
N ALA A 248 -8.65 -24.76 -8.04
CA ALA A 248 -8.57 -25.65 -6.88
C ALA A 248 -7.83 -26.97 -7.17
N PRO A 249 -6.63 -26.91 -7.74
CA PRO A 249 -5.90 -28.13 -8.12
C PRO A 249 -5.59 -28.96 -6.87
N ASN A 250 -5.90 -30.26 -6.92
CA ASN A 250 -5.73 -31.19 -5.81
C ASN A 250 -4.78 -32.37 -6.15
N TRP A 251 -4.07 -32.30 -7.26
CA TRP A 251 -3.18 -33.35 -7.74
C TRP A 251 -2.03 -33.70 -6.78
N LEU A 252 -1.52 -32.72 -6.05
CA LEU A 252 -0.42 -32.89 -5.09
C LEU A 252 -0.89 -32.79 -3.63
N GLY A 253 -2.14 -32.43 -3.40
CA GLY A 253 -2.77 -32.20 -2.12
C GLY A 253 -3.70 -30.98 -2.15
N SER A 254 -4.52 -30.81 -1.12
CA SER A 254 -5.51 -29.72 -1.04
C SER A 254 -5.05 -28.50 -0.25
N ASP A 255 -3.86 -28.56 0.37
CA ASP A 255 -3.28 -27.45 1.14
C ASP A 255 -2.65 -26.37 0.24
N SER A 256 -2.44 -25.19 0.77
CA SER A 256 -1.91 -24.04 0.02
C SER A 256 -0.52 -24.29 -0.57
N THR A 257 0.34 -25.01 0.16
CA THR A 257 1.71 -25.35 -0.28
C THR A 257 1.68 -26.30 -1.48
N SER A 258 0.83 -27.32 -1.43
CA SER A 258 0.65 -28.28 -2.53
C SER A 258 0.08 -27.60 -3.77
N ARG A 259 -0.88 -26.67 -3.63
CA ARG A 259 -1.40 -25.88 -4.74
C ARG A 259 -0.31 -24.98 -5.37
N GLN A 260 0.47 -24.31 -4.55
CA GLN A 260 1.57 -23.49 -5.05
C GLN A 260 2.59 -24.33 -5.84
N ARG A 261 2.97 -25.50 -5.30
CA ARG A 261 3.85 -26.42 -5.99
C ARG A 261 3.26 -26.95 -7.31
N PHE A 262 1.93 -27.16 -7.37
CA PHE A 262 1.27 -27.51 -8.63
C PHE A 262 1.49 -26.43 -9.69
N TYR A 263 1.24 -25.16 -9.39
CA TYR A 263 1.43 -24.07 -10.34
C TYR A 263 2.90 -23.92 -10.77
N GLU A 264 3.85 -24.12 -9.87
CA GLU A 264 5.28 -24.11 -10.20
C GLU A 264 5.67 -25.22 -11.18
N LEU A 265 5.10 -26.43 -11.02
CA LEU A 265 5.35 -27.57 -11.90
C LEU A 265 4.58 -27.47 -13.23
N ALA A 266 3.39 -26.90 -13.21
CA ALA A 266 2.53 -26.77 -14.38
C ALA A 266 2.89 -25.56 -15.26
N ARG A 267 3.83 -24.71 -14.87
CA ARG A 267 4.30 -23.55 -15.64
C ARG A 267 4.86 -23.96 -17.02
N LEU A 268 4.87 -23.03 -17.94
CA LEU A 268 5.60 -23.24 -19.19
C LEU A 268 7.11 -23.40 -18.89
N PRO A 269 7.77 -24.42 -19.46
CA PRO A 269 9.21 -24.57 -19.32
C PRO A 269 9.92 -23.39 -19.99
N LYS A 270 11.03 -22.97 -19.41
CA LYS A 270 11.87 -21.91 -20.00
C LYS A 270 12.58 -22.46 -21.27
N PRO A 271 12.87 -21.61 -22.26
CA PRO A 271 13.61 -22.04 -23.46
C PRO A 271 14.94 -22.75 -23.14
N SER A 272 15.65 -22.31 -22.10
CA SER A 272 16.89 -22.97 -21.62
C SER A 272 16.65 -24.39 -21.11
N GLU A 273 15.55 -24.61 -20.37
CA GLU A 273 15.18 -25.94 -19.84
C GLU A 273 14.79 -26.91 -20.99
N LEU A 274 14.14 -26.40 -22.04
CA LEU A 274 13.80 -27.19 -23.23
C LEU A 274 15.04 -27.57 -24.02
N ALA A 275 16.03 -26.69 -24.14
CA ALA A 275 17.28 -26.94 -24.81
C ALA A 275 18.12 -28.00 -24.09
N GLU A 276 18.15 -27.97 -22.73
CA GLU A 276 18.83 -28.96 -21.90
C GLU A 276 18.21 -30.37 -22.03
N LEU A 277 16.91 -30.46 -22.26
CA LEU A 277 16.18 -31.71 -22.35
C LEU A 277 16.08 -32.26 -23.80
N GLU A 278 16.65 -31.54 -24.81
CA GLU A 278 16.52 -31.87 -26.23
C GLU A 278 15.07 -32.10 -26.69
N LEU A 279 14.11 -31.53 -25.96
CA LEU A 279 12.68 -31.68 -26.23
C LEU A 279 12.21 -30.62 -27.21
N THR A 280 11.90 -31.04 -28.43
CA THR A 280 11.14 -30.24 -29.39
C THR A 280 9.63 -30.39 -29.13
N THR A 281 9.12 -29.72 -28.12
CA THR A 281 7.69 -29.79 -27.85
C THR A 281 6.91 -28.68 -28.59
N THR A 282 6.22 -29.05 -29.65
CA THR A 282 5.21 -28.26 -30.33
C THR A 282 3.85 -28.45 -29.66
N THR A 283 3.72 -28.22 -28.37
CA THR A 283 2.42 -28.31 -27.69
C THR A 283 1.70 -26.96 -27.79
N ASP A 284 0.47 -27.02 -28.22
CA ASP A 284 -0.47 -25.91 -28.27
C ASP A 284 -0.59 -25.24 -26.87
N PHE A 285 -0.47 -23.92 -26.83
CA PHE A 285 -0.52 -23.16 -25.59
C PHE A 285 -1.81 -23.45 -24.81
N ALA A 286 -2.97 -23.50 -25.49
CA ALA A 286 -4.26 -23.76 -24.85
C ALA A 286 -4.33 -25.16 -24.23
N GLN A 287 -3.71 -26.18 -24.84
CA GLN A 287 -3.74 -27.55 -24.33
C GLN A 287 -2.98 -27.71 -22.99
N ARG A 288 -1.98 -26.88 -22.76
CA ARG A 288 -1.18 -26.92 -21.52
C ARG A 288 -1.89 -26.30 -20.30
N LEU A 289 -3.03 -25.66 -20.50
CA LEU A 289 -3.80 -25.04 -19.43
C LEU A 289 -4.72 -26.01 -18.69
N PHE A 290 -5.00 -27.19 -19.26
CA PHE A 290 -6.01 -28.10 -18.73
C PHE A 290 -5.40 -29.42 -18.26
N PHE A 291 -5.46 -29.63 -16.95
CA PHE A 291 -5.03 -30.87 -16.27
C PHE A 291 -6.22 -31.77 -15.96
N ARG A 292 -7.40 -31.20 -15.84
CA ARG A 292 -8.67 -31.89 -15.71
C ARG A 292 -9.56 -31.51 -16.89
N GLN A 293 -10.26 -32.49 -17.44
CA GLN A 293 -11.15 -32.28 -18.59
C GLN A 293 -12.29 -31.34 -18.22
N PRO A 294 -12.45 -30.18 -18.89
CA PRO A 294 -13.62 -29.33 -18.73
C PRO A 294 -14.91 -30.03 -19.19
N CYS A 295 -15.99 -29.82 -18.45
CA CYS A 295 -17.31 -30.39 -18.78
C CYS A 295 -18.32 -29.26 -18.94
N SER A 296 -19.21 -29.38 -19.93
CA SER A 296 -20.35 -28.47 -20.11
C SER A 296 -21.59 -29.01 -19.43
N ASP A 297 -22.30 -28.19 -18.73
CA ASP A 297 -23.61 -28.44 -18.16
C ASP A 297 -24.63 -27.53 -18.86
N THR A 298 -25.41 -28.11 -19.76
CA THR A 298 -26.39 -27.36 -20.55
C THR A 298 -27.68 -27.11 -19.78
N GLU A 299 -27.95 -27.88 -18.76
CA GLU A 299 -29.15 -27.72 -17.92
C GLU A 299 -29.03 -26.49 -17.02
N HIS A 300 -27.84 -26.28 -16.40
CA HIS A 300 -27.59 -25.16 -15.52
C HIS A 300 -26.82 -24.02 -16.20
N GLY A 301 -26.45 -24.16 -17.47
CA GLY A 301 -25.75 -23.15 -18.25
C GLY A 301 -24.33 -22.82 -17.73
N VAL A 302 -23.63 -23.79 -17.14
CA VAL A 302 -22.32 -23.62 -16.52
C VAL A 302 -21.23 -24.49 -17.16
N TRP A 303 -19.99 -24.04 -17.06
CA TRP A 303 -18.81 -24.85 -17.33
C TRP A 303 -18.23 -25.38 -16.02
N TRP A 304 -17.91 -26.66 -15.99
CA TRP A 304 -17.16 -27.26 -14.88
C TRP A 304 -15.68 -27.27 -15.24
N LEU A 305 -14.90 -26.43 -14.56
CA LEU A 305 -13.45 -26.32 -14.74
C LEU A 305 -12.77 -26.70 -13.42
N ASP A 306 -11.82 -27.63 -13.47
CA ASP A 306 -11.14 -28.18 -12.27
C ASP A 306 -12.12 -28.69 -11.20
N GLY A 307 -13.34 -29.08 -11.62
CA GLY A 307 -14.39 -29.59 -10.74
C GLY A 307 -15.24 -28.52 -10.05
N LEU A 308 -15.05 -27.25 -10.37
CA LEU A 308 -15.88 -26.12 -9.90
C LEU A 308 -16.80 -25.63 -11.02
N PRO A 309 -18.04 -25.24 -10.71
CA PRO A 309 -18.95 -24.63 -11.66
C PRO A 309 -18.60 -23.16 -11.91
N HIS A 310 -18.57 -22.77 -13.18
CA HIS A 310 -18.24 -21.44 -13.66
C HIS A 310 -19.37 -20.86 -14.50
N ARG A 311 -19.68 -19.58 -14.29
CA ARG A 311 -20.71 -18.83 -15.01
C ARG A 311 -20.17 -17.43 -15.38
N VAL A 312 -20.76 -16.81 -16.42
CA VAL A 312 -20.58 -15.41 -16.74
C VAL A 312 -21.90 -14.68 -16.68
N ILE A 313 -21.91 -13.47 -16.12
CA ILE A 313 -23.06 -12.56 -16.15
C ILE A 313 -22.64 -11.37 -17.02
N VAL A 314 -23.44 -11.09 -18.06
CA VAL A 314 -23.15 -10.01 -19.01
C VAL A 314 -24.10 -8.84 -18.73
N LEU A 315 -23.61 -7.62 -18.96
CA LEU A 315 -24.43 -6.43 -18.81
C LEU A 315 -25.40 -6.27 -19.99
N ASP A 316 -26.66 -6.02 -19.68
CA ASP A 316 -27.69 -5.66 -20.67
C ASP A 316 -27.57 -4.19 -21.07
N ARG A 317 -27.54 -3.28 -20.07
CA ARG A 317 -27.47 -1.83 -20.30
C ARG A 317 -26.96 -1.04 -19.10
N LEU A 318 -26.47 0.17 -19.36
CA LEU A 318 -26.24 1.20 -18.37
C LEU A 318 -27.58 1.92 -18.06
N ARG A 319 -27.93 2.06 -16.78
CA ARG A 319 -29.11 2.83 -16.34
C ARG A 319 -28.81 4.32 -16.18
N SER A 320 -27.55 4.65 -15.96
CA SER A 320 -27.02 6.00 -15.83
C SER A 320 -25.64 6.09 -16.47
N PRO A 321 -25.18 7.27 -16.92
CA PRO A 321 -23.81 7.47 -17.34
C PRO A 321 -22.84 7.05 -16.22
N PRO A 322 -21.78 6.30 -16.52
CA PRO A 322 -20.83 5.90 -15.51
C PRO A 322 -19.98 7.08 -15.06
N GLU A 323 -19.72 7.17 -13.77
CA GLU A 323 -18.80 8.12 -13.16
C GLU A 323 -17.34 7.68 -13.35
N ILE A 324 -16.38 8.57 -13.13
CA ILE A 324 -14.95 8.24 -13.18
C ILE A 324 -14.64 7.18 -12.14
N GLY A 325 -14.01 6.08 -12.56
CA GLY A 325 -13.70 4.98 -11.65
C GLY A 325 -14.91 4.18 -11.17
N HIS A 326 -15.99 4.19 -11.92
CA HIS A 326 -17.32 3.70 -11.55
C HIS A 326 -17.33 2.32 -10.86
N LEU A 327 -16.47 1.40 -11.31
CA LEU A 327 -16.45 0.03 -10.80
C LEU A 327 -15.37 -0.20 -9.75
N THR A 328 -14.16 0.27 -10.02
CA THR A 328 -12.97 -0.11 -9.27
C THR A 328 -12.33 1.04 -8.49
N GLY A 329 -12.67 2.30 -8.80
CA GLY A 329 -12.26 3.48 -8.05
C GLY A 329 -13.07 3.65 -6.77
N GLU A 330 -12.51 4.32 -5.77
CA GLU A 330 -13.24 4.75 -4.59
C GLU A 330 -14.10 5.96 -4.91
N ASN A 331 -15.39 5.83 -4.71
CA ASN A 331 -16.38 6.88 -4.91
C ASN A 331 -17.14 7.13 -3.60
N SER A 332 -17.47 8.41 -3.35
CA SER A 332 -18.33 8.77 -2.22
C SER A 332 -19.77 8.32 -2.50
N ARG A 333 -20.28 7.45 -1.66
CA ARG A 333 -21.68 7.01 -1.71
C ARG A 333 -22.32 7.22 -0.33
N GLY A 334 -23.17 8.23 -0.24
CA GLY A 334 -23.75 8.64 1.05
C GLY A 334 -22.83 9.55 1.83
N ALA A 335 -23.18 9.87 3.06
CA ALA A 335 -22.65 11.04 3.77
C ALA A 335 -21.14 11.03 4.05
N ASP A 336 -20.43 9.90 4.11
CA ASP A 336 -18.97 9.91 4.36
C ASP A 336 -18.25 8.59 3.99
N ALA A 337 -18.91 7.61 3.37
CA ALA A 337 -18.27 6.33 3.06
C ALA A 337 -17.69 6.33 1.66
N LEU A 338 -16.37 6.21 1.55
CA LEU A 338 -15.65 5.96 0.31
C LEU A 338 -15.50 4.44 0.12
N ASN A 339 -16.10 3.87 -0.91
CA ASN A 339 -15.92 2.47 -1.26
C ASN A 339 -15.94 2.26 -2.79
N ALA A 340 -15.40 1.15 -3.26
CA ALA A 340 -15.48 0.73 -4.65
C ALA A 340 -16.62 -0.29 -4.82
N VAL A 341 -17.33 -0.24 -5.94
CA VAL A 341 -18.36 -1.25 -6.28
C VAL A 341 -17.76 -2.65 -6.30
N PHE A 342 -16.55 -2.77 -6.84
CA PHE A 342 -15.87 -4.06 -6.99
C PHE A 342 -15.64 -4.77 -5.65
N ASP A 343 -15.47 -4.03 -4.55
CA ASP A 343 -15.30 -4.64 -3.21
C ASP A 343 -16.58 -5.30 -2.69
N GLN A 344 -17.73 -4.92 -3.25
CA GLN A 344 -19.04 -5.51 -2.91
C GLN A 344 -19.38 -6.72 -3.77
N LEU A 345 -18.56 -7.02 -4.80
CA LEU A 345 -18.75 -8.19 -5.64
C LEU A 345 -18.30 -9.47 -4.93
N PRO A 346 -18.88 -10.62 -5.27
CA PRO A 346 -18.47 -11.90 -4.71
C PRO A 346 -16.98 -12.18 -4.91
N GLU A 347 -16.39 -12.92 -3.98
CA GLU A 347 -15.01 -13.38 -4.10
C GLU A 347 -14.75 -14.10 -5.43
N SER A 348 -13.56 -13.96 -5.96
CA SER A 348 -13.12 -14.56 -7.23
C SER A 348 -13.85 -14.06 -8.49
N THR A 349 -14.60 -12.96 -8.39
CA THR A 349 -15.19 -12.31 -9.58
C THR A 349 -14.07 -11.79 -10.49
N VAL A 350 -14.18 -12.06 -11.78
CA VAL A 350 -13.32 -11.46 -12.82
C VAL A 350 -14.17 -10.56 -13.69
N LEU A 351 -13.83 -9.28 -13.72
CA LEU A 351 -14.46 -8.30 -14.60
C LEU A 351 -13.74 -8.30 -15.94
N CYS A 352 -14.51 -8.24 -17.04
CA CYS A 352 -14.01 -8.03 -18.40
C CYS A 352 -14.78 -6.89 -19.06
N LEU A 353 -14.08 -5.82 -19.40
CA LEU A 353 -14.57 -4.75 -20.27
C LEU A 353 -13.98 -4.95 -21.66
N THR A 354 -14.83 -5.19 -22.65
CA THR A 354 -14.44 -5.34 -24.05
C THR A 354 -14.87 -4.10 -24.83
N VAL A 355 -13.94 -3.46 -25.55
CA VAL A 355 -14.20 -2.32 -26.45
C VAL A 355 -13.78 -2.69 -27.87
N ILE A 356 -14.67 -2.45 -28.81
CA ILE A 356 -14.49 -2.76 -30.23
C ILE A 356 -14.33 -1.44 -30.97
N ILE A 357 -13.17 -1.23 -31.58
CA ILE A 357 -12.80 0.00 -32.28
C ILE A 357 -13.43 -0.04 -33.66
N THR A 358 -14.67 0.37 -33.75
CA THR A 358 -15.48 0.40 -34.97
C THR A 358 -15.35 1.77 -35.63
N PRO A 359 -15.25 1.85 -36.98
CA PRO A 359 -15.21 3.13 -37.68
C PRO A 359 -16.43 4.01 -37.38
N GLN A 360 -16.21 5.31 -37.22
CA GLN A 360 -17.26 6.24 -36.80
C GLN A 360 -18.37 6.40 -37.84
N ASP A 361 -18.05 6.35 -39.14
CA ASP A 361 -19.02 6.41 -40.23
C ASP A 361 -20.04 5.26 -40.19
N GLN A 362 -19.62 4.05 -39.82
CA GLN A 362 -20.53 2.91 -39.65
C GLN A 362 -21.47 3.14 -38.46
N LEU A 363 -20.95 3.66 -37.34
CA LEU A 363 -21.75 3.94 -36.15
C LEU A 363 -22.72 5.10 -36.37
N GLU A 364 -22.31 6.14 -37.09
CA GLU A 364 -23.19 7.23 -37.50
C GLU A 364 -24.31 6.73 -38.44
N ALA A 365 -23.98 5.85 -39.39
CA ALA A 365 -24.99 5.22 -40.25
C ALA A 365 -26.00 4.39 -39.45
N GLN A 366 -25.52 3.68 -38.41
CA GLN A 366 -26.35 2.92 -37.49
C GLN A 366 -27.29 3.82 -36.66
N LEU A 367 -26.76 4.92 -36.08
CA LEU A 367 -27.54 5.90 -35.35
C LEU A 367 -28.60 6.54 -36.25
N ASN A 368 -28.23 6.89 -37.50
CA ASN A 368 -29.15 7.39 -38.52
C ASN A 368 -30.28 6.40 -38.83
N HIS A 369 -29.97 5.12 -38.89
CA HIS A 369 -30.94 4.06 -39.09
C HIS A 369 -31.89 3.90 -37.91
N LEU A 370 -31.37 3.95 -36.66
CA LEU A 370 -32.19 3.93 -35.45
C LEU A 370 -33.15 5.14 -35.37
N GLY A 371 -32.65 6.35 -35.62
CA GLY A 371 -33.47 7.54 -35.62
C GLY A 371 -34.58 7.52 -36.73
N ARG A 372 -34.26 6.96 -37.89
CA ARG A 372 -35.25 6.79 -38.99
C ARG A 372 -36.29 5.70 -38.70
N LYS A 373 -35.96 4.67 -37.91
CA LYS A 373 -36.93 3.61 -37.52
C LYS A 373 -37.85 4.03 -36.39
N SER A 374 -37.44 4.98 -35.58
CA SER A 374 -38.21 5.50 -34.43
C SER A 374 -39.29 6.52 -34.88
N VAL A 375 -40.19 6.13 -35.78
CA VAL A 375 -41.22 7.00 -36.45
C VAL A 375 -42.57 6.94 -35.74
N GLY A 376 -42.64 6.54 -34.47
CA GLY A 376 -43.91 6.51 -33.72
C GLY A 376 -44.06 7.66 -32.74
N ASP A 377 -45.29 7.86 -32.28
CA ASP A 377 -45.63 8.82 -31.19
C ASP A 377 -45.60 8.15 -29.80
N THR A 378 -45.04 6.93 -29.70
CA THR A 378 -44.83 6.27 -28.42
C THR A 378 -43.70 6.94 -27.67
N LEU A 379 -43.77 6.98 -26.31
CA LEU A 379 -42.71 7.51 -25.46
C LEU A 379 -41.35 6.93 -25.81
N ASP A 380 -41.26 5.62 -26.06
CA ASP A 380 -40.02 4.95 -26.42
C ASP A 380 -39.43 5.47 -27.74
N SER A 381 -40.29 5.79 -28.74
CA SER A 381 -39.83 6.33 -30.02
C SER A 381 -39.38 7.77 -29.90
N GLN A 382 -40.01 8.56 -29.04
CA GLN A 382 -39.60 9.94 -28.76
C GLN A 382 -38.25 9.95 -28.04
N GLN A 383 -38.12 9.15 -26.98
CA GLN A 383 -36.90 9.02 -26.23
C GLN A 383 -35.73 8.55 -27.08
N THR A 384 -35.94 7.54 -27.94
CA THR A 384 -34.90 7.06 -28.88
C THR A 384 -34.44 8.15 -29.84
N ARG A 385 -35.34 9.04 -30.29
CA ARG A 385 -34.98 10.16 -31.18
C ARG A 385 -34.14 11.21 -30.42
N GLU A 386 -34.55 11.55 -29.21
CA GLU A 386 -33.81 12.49 -28.34
C GLU A 386 -32.40 11.94 -28.05
N ASP A 387 -32.30 10.67 -27.69
CA ASP A 387 -31.00 10.00 -27.44
C ASP A 387 -30.09 10.01 -28.68
N VAL A 388 -30.65 9.73 -29.87
CA VAL A 388 -29.90 9.80 -31.12
C VAL A 388 -29.44 11.23 -31.44
N GLU A 389 -30.27 12.24 -31.25
CA GLU A 389 -29.88 13.65 -31.48
C GLU A 389 -28.79 14.09 -30.50
N GLN A 390 -28.93 13.71 -29.24
CA GLN A 390 -27.93 13.99 -28.23
C GLN A 390 -26.59 13.29 -28.54
N ALA A 391 -26.62 12.02 -28.92
CA ALA A 391 -25.42 11.28 -29.33
C ALA A 391 -24.72 11.94 -30.51
N ARG A 392 -25.50 12.40 -31.53
CA ARG A 392 -24.95 13.13 -32.69
C ARG A 392 -24.30 14.45 -32.29
N SER A 393 -24.91 15.18 -31.36
CA SER A 393 -24.34 16.45 -30.91
C SER A 393 -22.99 16.27 -30.23
N LEU A 394 -22.80 15.14 -29.53
CA LEU A 394 -21.53 14.78 -28.84
C LEU A 394 -20.48 14.29 -29.85
N ILE A 395 -20.85 13.48 -30.83
CA ILE A 395 -19.95 13.06 -31.92
C ILE A 395 -19.46 14.27 -32.72
N GLY A 396 -20.34 15.27 -33.00
CA GLY A 396 -19.93 16.52 -33.60
C GLY A 396 -18.98 17.39 -32.79
N ARG A 397 -18.79 17.08 -31.50
CA ARG A 397 -17.83 17.73 -30.56
C ARG A 397 -16.54 16.92 -30.36
N SER A 398 -16.23 15.98 -31.25
CA SER A 398 -15.01 15.15 -31.21
C SER A 398 -15.03 13.99 -30.22
N HIS A 399 -16.16 13.64 -29.62
CA HIS A 399 -16.30 12.40 -28.84
C HIS A 399 -16.56 11.22 -29.76
N LYS A 400 -15.80 10.15 -29.64
CA LYS A 400 -16.00 8.92 -30.43
C LYS A 400 -16.95 7.96 -29.71
N LEU A 401 -17.69 7.23 -30.52
CA LEU A 401 -18.60 6.17 -30.08
C LEU A 401 -18.00 4.81 -30.49
N TYR A 402 -18.06 3.84 -29.57
CA TYR A 402 -17.61 2.49 -29.83
C TYR A 402 -18.68 1.48 -29.45
N ARG A 403 -18.50 0.24 -29.82
CA ARG A 403 -19.26 -0.87 -29.27
C ARG A 403 -18.48 -1.46 -28.09
N GLY A 404 -19.17 -1.79 -27.02
CA GLY A 404 -18.54 -2.38 -25.85
C GLY A 404 -19.42 -3.41 -25.15
N ALA A 405 -18.83 -4.23 -24.34
CA ALA A 405 -19.50 -5.19 -23.46
C ALA A 405 -18.81 -5.25 -22.12
N LEU A 406 -19.60 -5.45 -21.07
CA LEU A 406 -19.11 -5.68 -19.72
C LEU A 406 -19.59 -7.03 -19.25
N ALA A 407 -18.67 -7.89 -18.83
CA ALA A 407 -18.94 -9.24 -18.39
C ALA A 407 -18.25 -9.53 -17.04
N PHE A 408 -18.90 -10.35 -16.23
CA PHE A 408 -18.42 -10.73 -14.90
C PHE A 408 -18.41 -12.25 -14.81
N TYR A 409 -17.22 -12.82 -14.62
CA TYR A 409 -17.04 -14.25 -14.42
C TYR A 409 -17.16 -14.58 -12.94
N LEU A 410 -17.89 -15.65 -12.65
CA LEU A 410 -18.10 -16.20 -11.31
C LEU A 410 -17.73 -17.67 -11.28
N ARG A 411 -17.35 -18.14 -10.11
CA ARG A 411 -17.15 -19.57 -9.79
C ARG A 411 -17.39 -19.80 -8.30
N ASP A 412 -17.80 -21.01 -7.98
CA ASP A 412 -17.91 -21.45 -6.57
C ASP A 412 -17.73 -22.97 -6.46
N HIS A 413 -17.90 -23.50 -5.25
CA HIS A 413 -17.75 -24.92 -4.94
C HIS A 413 -18.97 -25.75 -5.36
N THR A 414 -20.17 -25.22 -5.24
CA THR A 414 -21.43 -25.87 -5.60
C THR A 414 -22.27 -24.98 -6.52
N LEU A 415 -23.26 -25.57 -7.19
CA LEU A 415 -24.22 -24.81 -8.01
C LEU A 415 -25.07 -23.86 -7.14
N GLU A 416 -25.49 -24.31 -5.96
CA GLU A 416 -26.27 -23.50 -5.03
C GLU A 416 -25.51 -22.26 -4.57
N ASP A 417 -24.22 -22.41 -4.22
CA ASP A 417 -23.36 -21.30 -3.86
C ASP A 417 -23.14 -20.35 -5.05
N LEU A 418 -22.94 -20.91 -6.26
CA LEU A 418 -22.79 -20.12 -7.48
C LEU A 418 -24.03 -19.30 -7.80
N ASP A 419 -25.23 -19.87 -7.64
CA ASP A 419 -26.50 -19.16 -7.82
C ASP A 419 -26.67 -18.04 -6.79
N ALA A 420 -26.35 -18.30 -5.52
CA ALA A 420 -26.37 -17.28 -4.46
C ALA A 420 -25.41 -16.12 -4.77
N ARG A 421 -24.21 -16.42 -5.27
CA ARG A 421 -23.25 -15.39 -5.70
C ARG A 421 -23.70 -14.64 -6.95
N GLY A 422 -24.36 -15.34 -7.88
CA GLY A 422 -24.96 -14.69 -9.04
C GLY A 422 -26.01 -13.65 -8.65
N LEU A 423 -26.86 -13.96 -7.68
CA LEU A 423 -27.84 -13.01 -7.13
C LEU A 423 -27.15 -11.84 -6.39
N GLN A 424 -26.12 -12.12 -5.60
CA GLN A 424 -25.34 -11.07 -4.92
C GLN A 424 -24.70 -10.12 -5.93
N LEU A 425 -24.05 -10.66 -6.99
CA LEU A 425 -23.46 -9.87 -8.05
C LEU A 425 -24.51 -9.01 -8.75
N ALA A 426 -25.65 -9.61 -9.16
CA ALA A 426 -26.72 -8.90 -9.86
C ALA A 426 -27.25 -7.73 -9.01
N ASN A 427 -27.44 -7.93 -7.70
CA ASN A 427 -27.87 -6.88 -6.79
C ASN A 427 -26.84 -5.75 -6.65
N ALA A 428 -25.56 -6.08 -6.51
CA ALA A 428 -24.48 -5.08 -6.44
C ALA A 428 -24.42 -4.25 -7.72
N LEU A 429 -24.54 -4.86 -8.90
CA LEU A 429 -24.57 -4.19 -10.18
C LEU A 429 -25.78 -3.28 -10.33
N LEU A 430 -26.97 -3.75 -9.96
CA LEU A 430 -28.20 -2.93 -10.01
C LEU A 430 -28.10 -1.69 -9.12
N ASN A 431 -27.54 -1.84 -7.92
CA ASN A 431 -27.30 -0.72 -7.00
C ASN A 431 -26.26 0.27 -7.57
N ALA A 432 -25.35 -0.23 -8.40
CA ALA A 432 -24.38 0.60 -9.12
C ALA A 432 -24.92 1.23 -10.42
N GLY A 433 -26.21 1.08 -10.73
CA GLY A 433 -26.79 1.61 -11.97
C GLY A 433 -26.47 0.79 -13.23
N LEU A 434 -26.04 -0.46 -13.04
CA LEU A 434 -25.72 -1.41 -14.11
C LEU A 434 -26.78 -2.50 -14.13
N GLN A 435 -27.41 -2.71 -15.28
CA GLN A 435 -28.42 -3.76 -15.40
C GLN A 435 -27.82 -5.00 -16.06
N PRO A 436 -27.68 -6.13 -15.32
CA PRO A 436 -27.28 -7.39 -15.93
C PRO A 436 -28.40 -8.00 -16.80
N VAL A 437 -28.01 -8.85 -17.73
CA VAL A 437 -28.93 -9.73 -18.45
C VAL A 437 -29.58 -10.66 -17.44
N ARG A 438 -30.90 -10.83 -17.50
CA ARG A 438 -31.59 -11.77 -16.64
C ARG A 438 -31.29 -13.20 -17.07
N GLU A 439 -31.26 -14.12 -16.12
CA GLU A 439 -30.95 -15.52 -16.41
C GLU A 439 -31.94 -16.13 -17.43
N GLU A 440 -33.23 -15.79 -17.37
CA GLU A 440 -34.28 -16.19 -18.28
C GLU A 440 -34.11 -15.61 -19.72
N ASP A 441 -33.40 -14.50 -19.87
CA ASP A 441 -33.13 -13.82 -21.15
C ASP A 441 -31.80 -14.26 -21.78
N GLU A 442 -30.97 -15.00 -21.04
CA GLU A 442 -29.67 -15.50 -21.51
C GLU A 442 -29.86 -16.71 -22.43
N VAL A 443 -29.66 -16.49 -23.72
CA VAL A 443 -29.96 -17.50 -24.75
C VAL A 443 -28.87 -18.56 -24.87
N ALA A 444 -27.63 -18.24 -24.56
CA ALA A 444 -26.50 -19.13 -24.79
C ALA A 444 -25.41 -18.98 -23.72
N PRO A 445 -25.68 -19.34 -22.46
CA PRO A 445 -24.78 -19.06 -21.34
C PRO A 445 -23.39 -19.70 -21.48
N LEU A 446 -23.31 -20.91 -22.00
CA LEU A 446 -22.03 -21.60 -22.26
C LEU A 446 -21.19 -20.88 -23.31
N ASN A 447 -21.82 -20.32 -24.34
CA ASN A 447 -21.13 -19.57 -25.39
C ASN A 447 -20.74 -18.15 -24.86
N SER A 448 -21.59 -17.54 -24.06
CA SER A 448 -21.29 -16.26 -23.41
C SER A 448 -20.06 -16.37 -22.50
N TYR A 449 -19.89 -17.47 -21.76
CA TYR A 449 -18.68 -17.73 -20.97
C TYR A 449 -17.41 -17.72 -21.85
N LEU A 450 -17.42 -18.41 -22.98
CA LEU A 450 -16.29 -18.50 -23.91
C LEU A 450 -16.02 -17.16 -24.60
N ARG A 451 -17.08 -16.43 -24.97
CA ARG A 451 -17.03 -15.25 -25.82
C ARG A 451 -16.12 -14.15 -25.25
N TRP A 452 -16.16 -13.94 -23.96
CA TRP A 452 -15.44 -12.85 -23.32
C TRP A 452 -14.09 -13.26 -22.72
N LEU A 453 -13.66 -14.52 -22.92
CA LEU A 453 -12.29 -14.94 -22.62
C LEU A 453 -11.28 -14.18 -23.52
N PRO A 454 -10.02 -14.03 -23.06
CA PRO A 454 -9.01 -13.29 -23.81
C PRO A 454 -8.90 -13.75 -25.27
N CYS A 455 -8.97 -12.81 -26.21
CA CYS A 455 -8.85 -13.03 -27.65
C CYS A 455 -9.93 -13.92 -28.30
N VAL A 456 -10.94 -14.40 -27.58
CA VAL A 456 -11.98 -15.29 -28.16
C VAL A 456 -13.00 -14.52 -28.97
N PHE A 457 -13.35 -13.30 -28.54
CA PHE A 457 -14.35 -12.49 -29.23
C PHE A 457 -13.91 -12.15 -30.65
N ASP A 458 -14.84 -12.37 -31.63
CA ASP A 458 -14.62 -12.07 -33.01
C ASP A 458 -15.75 -11.15 -33.53
N PRO A 459 -15.48 -9.86 -33.73
CA PRO A 459 -16.51 -8.88 -34.13
C PRO A 459 -17.23 -9.24 -35.44
N GLU A 460 -16.55 -9.85 -36.39
CA GLU A 460 -17.16 -10.21 -37.66
C GLU A 460 -18.11 -11.42 -37.58
N ARG A 461 -17.90 -12.29 -36.58
CA ARG A 461 -18.79 -13.42 -36.28
C ARG A 461 -20.01 -13.00 -35.50
N ASP A 462 -19.97 -11.87 -34.80
CA ASP A 462 -21.07 -11.34 -33.99
C ASP A 462 -22.01 -10.45 -34.83
N LYS A 463 -22.56 -10.99 -35.89
CA LYS A 463 -23.49 -10.28 -36.80
C LYS A 463 -24.74 -9.73 -36.12
N ARG A 464 -25.16 -10.33 -34.99
CA ARG A 464 -26.35 -9.92 -34.23
C ARG A 464 -26.04 -8.94 -33.14
N GLN A 465 -24.77 -8.69 -32.88
CA GLN A 465 -24.27 -7.75 -31.86
C GLN A 465 -24.90 -7.99 -30.49
N TRP A 466 -25.02 -9.26 -30.09
CA TRP A 466 -25.57 -9.65 -28.82
C TRP A 466 -24.67 -9.20 -27.67
N TYR A 467 -25.29 -8.60 -26.65
CA TYR A 467 -24.64 -8.12 -25.43
C TYR A 467 -23.57 -7.07 -25.65
N THR A 468 -23.50 -6.47 -26.84
CA THR A 468 -22.66 -5.31 -27.12
C THR A 468 -23.53 -4.05 -27.19
N GLN A 469 -23.08 -2.99 -26.54
CA GLN A 469 -23.77 -1.71 -26.45
C GLN A 469 -22.95 -0.62 -27.10
N LEU A 470 -23.64 0.48 -27.46
CA LEU A 470 -22.97 1.70 -27.88
C LEU A 470 -22.48 2.44 -26.62
N LEU A 471 -21.18 2.69 -26.54
CA LEU A 471 -20.51 3.39 -25.46
C LEU A 471 -19.68 4.53 -26.01
N PHE A 472 -19.78 5.72 -25.43
CA PHE A 472 -18.79 6.75 -25.70
C PHE A 472 -17.41 6.31 -25.19
N ALA A 473 -16.36 6.73 -25.86
CA ALA A 473 -14.98 6.49 -25.41
C ALA A 473 -14.78 6.96 -23.96
N GLN A 474 -15.42 8.07 -23.58
CA GLN A 474 -15.47 8.58 -22.21
C GLN A 474 -16.11 7.59 -21.24
N HIS A 475 -17.22 6.94 -21.60
CA HIS A 475 -17.86 5.92 -20.76
C HIS A 475 -16.95 4.70 -20.60
N ALA A 476 -16.28 4.29 -21.68
CA ALA A 476 -15.30 3.20 -21.60
C ALA A 476 -14.12 3.55 -20.71
N ALA A 477 -13.62 4.78 -20.76
CA ALA A 477 -12.58 5.29 -19.85
C ALA A 477 -13.03 5.33 -18.39
N ASN A 478 -14.29 5.71 -18.12
CA ASN A 478 -14.86 5.73 -16.79
C ASN A 478 -15.07 4.33 -16.18
N LEU A 479 -15.44 3.35 -17.02
CA LEU A 479 -15.64 1.95 -16.62
C LEU A 479 -14.34 1.14 -16.60
N ALA A 480 -13.27 1.64 -17.20
CA ALA A 480 -12.01 0.94 -17.30
C ALA A 480 -11.48 0.60 -15.88
N PRO A 481 -11.09 -0.66 -15.60
CA PRO A 481 -10.63 -1.06 -14.28
C PRO A 481 -9.18 -0.63 -14.00
N VAL A 482 -8.73 0.47 -14.58
CA VAL A 482 -7.46 1.14 -14.30
C VAL A 482 -7.54 2.10 -13.12
N TRP A 483 -8.76 2.46 -12.75
CA TRP A 483 -9.04 3.19 -11.51
C TRP A 483 -8.99 2.24 -10.33
N GLY A 484 -8.44 2.69 -9.22
CA GLY A 484 -8.29 1.83 -8.06
C GLY A 484 -7.89 2.60 -6.81
N ARG A 485 -7.13 1.94 -5.96
CA ARG A 485 -6.52 2.51 -4.76
C ARG A 485 -5.03 2.60 -4.95
N SER A 486 -4.40 3.50 -4.19
CA SER A 486 -2.95 3.58 -4.15
C SER A 486 -2.36 2.30 -3.56
N GLU A 487 -1.29 1.81 -4.16
CA GLU A 487 -0.48 0.69 -3.68
C GLU A 487 0.80 1.19 -2.98
N GLY A 488 0.95 2.51 -2.85
CA GLY A 488 2.13 3.15 -2.30
C GLY A 488 3.22 3.35 -3.35
N THR A 489 4.47 3.30 -2.92
CA THR A 489 5.65 3.54 -3.79
C THR A 489 6.24 2.26 -4.39
N GLY A 490 5.85 1.11 -3.89
CA GLY A 490 6.39 -0.19 -4.29
C GLY A 490 7.63 -0.64 -3.52
N HIS A 491 8.14 0.18 -2.58
CA HIS A 491 9.27 -0.17 -1.73
C HIS A 491 8.78 -0.76 -0.39
N PRO A 492 9.05 -2.04 -0.08
CA PRO A 492 8.47 -2.72 1.08
C PRO A 492 9.23 -2.44 2.38
N GLY A 493 9.49 -1.17 2.71
CA GLY A 493 10.00 -0.73 4.01
C GLY A 493 8.95 -0.81 5.11
N ILE A 494 7.75 -0.32 4.79
CA ILE A 494 6.54 -0.44 5.60
C ILE A 494 5.44 -1.02 4.73
N THR A 495 4.71 -1.98 5.26
CA THR A 495 3.61 -2.64 4.58
C THR A 495 2.34 -2.51 5.39
N LEU A 496 1.32 -1.93 4.78
CA LEU A 496 -0.03 -1.77 5.29
C LEU A 496 -1.02 -2.30 4.23
N PHE A 497 -2.31 -2.11 4.44
CA PHE A 497 -3.35 -2.53 3.50
C PHE A 497 -4.23 -1.35 3.11
N ASN A 498 -4.83 -1.41 1.93
CA ASN A 498 -5.97 -0.57 1.58
C ASN A 498 -7.29 -1.23 2.03
N ARG A 499 -8.40 -0.53 1.90
CA ARG A 499 -9.73 -1.05 2.28
C ARG A 499 -10.12 -2.33 1.53
N GLY A 500 -9.69 -2.49 0.29
CA GLY A 500 -9.94 -3.67 -0.53
C GLY A 500 -9.02 -4.85 -0.23
N GLY A 501 -8.12 -4.73 0.76
CA GLY A 501 -7.18 -5.80 1.14
C GLY A 501 -5.87 -5.82 0.34
N GLY A 502 -5.67 -4.87 -0.59
CA GLY A 502 -4.43 -4.72 -1.34
C GLY A 502 -3.30 -4.17 -0.48
N LEU A 503 -2.07 -4.58 -0.79
CA LEU A 503 -0.89 -4.09 -0.09
C LEU A 503 -0.61 -2.62 -0.46
N ILE A 504 -0.27 -1.86 0.56
CA ILE A 504 0.33 -0.53 0.45
C ILE A 504 1.76 -0.65 0.97
N THR A 505 2.73 -0.33 0.12
CA THR A 505 4.15 -0.38 0.50
C THR A 505 4.81 0.97 0.28
N PHE A 506 5.58 1.42 1.25
CA PHE A 506 6.37 2.65 1.18
C PHE A 506 7.54 2.57 2.15
N ASP A 507 8.54 3.40 1.95
CA ASP A 507 9.71 3.38 2.80
C ASP A 507 10.20 4.81 3.12
N PRO A 508 9.94 5.32 4.32
CA PRO A 508 10.43 6.63 4.71
C PRO A 508 11.95 6.78 4.66
N LEU A 509 12.70 5.69 4.79
CA LEU A 509 14.16 5.71 4.77
C LEU A 509 14.72 5.65 3.34
N ASN A 510 13.93 5.24 2.35
CA ASN A 510 14.37 5.16 0.96
C ASN A 510 14.42 6.57 0.33
N ARG A 511 15.54 6.88 -0.34
CA ARG A 511 15.73 8.19 -1.01
C ARG A 511 14.81 8.40 -2.20
N LEU A 512 14.26 7.34 -2.79
CA LEU A 512 13.32 7.44 -3.91
C LEU A 512 11.90 7.78 -3.45
N ASP A 513 11.56 7.45 -2.19
CA ASP A 513 10.22 7.68 -1.64
C ASP A 513 10.09 9.06 -0.98
N ARG A 514 11.19 9.62 -0.52
CA ARG A 514 11.24 10.92 0.16
C ARG A 514 11.84 12.03 -0.71
N GLN A 515 11.31 13.22 -0.58
CA GLN A 515 11.85 14.41 -1.23
C GLN A 515 12.80 15.21 -0.33
N MET A 516 12.50 15.29 0.96
CA MET A 516 13.27 16.10 1.92
C MET A 516 14.01 15.26 2.95
N ASN A 517 13.28 14.45 3.73
CA ASN A 517 13.82 13.71 4.86
C ASN A 517 12.94 12.51 5.25
N ALA A 518 13.33 11.76 6.29
CA ALA A 518 12.55 10.64 6.82
C ALA A 518 11.96 10.93 8.21
N HIS A 519 11.75 12.21 8.54
CA HIS A 519 11.02 12.58 9.76
C HIS A 519 9.54 12.21 9.61
N LEU A 520 8.97 11.68 10.68
CA LEU A 520 7.61 11.14 10.68
C LEU A 520 6.82 11.70 11.86
N PHE A 521 5.58 12.09 11.59
CA PHE A 521 4.60 12.49 12.58
C PHE A 521 3.43 11.52 12.59
N LEU A 522 3.19 10.85 13.71
CA LEU A 522 2.05 9.96 13.90
C LEU A 522 1.05 10.63 14.85
N PHE A 523 -0.08 11.00 14.31
CA PHE A 523 -1.17 11.57 15.08
C PHE A 523 -2.33 10.58 15.24
N GLY A 524 -2.81 10.43 16.47
CA GLY A 524 -3.98 9.62 16.74
C GLY A 524 -4.54 9.90 18.15
N PRO A 525 -5.80 10.33 18.26
CA PRO A 525 -6.47 10.50 19.55
C PRO A 525 -6.44 9.24 20.40
N THR A 526 -6.69 9.39 21.70
CA THR A 526 -6.78 8.25 22.61
C THR A 526 -7.74 7.18 22.07
N GLY A 527 -7.31 5.93 22.07
CA GLY A 527 -8.09 4.82 21.54
C GLY A 527 -8.05 4.65 20.02
N SER A 528 -7.38 5.51 19.21
CA SER A 528 -7.29 5.37 17.75
C SER A 528 -6.41 4.20 17.28
N GLY A 529 -5.60 3.61 18.17
CA GLY A 529 -4.64 2.56 17.84
C GLY A 529 -3.20 3.07 17.60
N LYS A 530 -2.85 4.28 18.07
CA LYS A 530 -1.55 4.92 17.92
C LYS A 530 -0.38 4.00 18.33
N SER A 531 -0.39 3.48 19.56
CA SER A 531 0.71 2.63 20.06
C SER A 531 0.83 1.31 19.30
N ALA A 532 -0.30 0.71 18.88
CA ALA A 532 -0.32 -0.51 18.06
C ALA A 532 0.27 -0.25 16.67
N THR A 533 -0.12 0.85 16.05
CA THR A 533 0.40 1.24 14.73
C THR A 533 1.90 1.53 14.82
N LEU A 534 2.35 2.34 15.80
CA LEU A 534 3.77 2.67 15.95
C LEU A 534 4.63 1.43 16.22
N ASN A 535 4.19 0.53 17.12
CA ASN A 535 4.86 -0.76 17.33
C ASN A 535 4.97 -1.58 16.04
N TYR A 536 3.90 -1.61 15.24
CA TYR A 536 3.91 -2.35 13.98
C TYR A 536 4.89 -1.76 12.98
N LEU A 537 4.96 -0.43 12.85
CA LEU A 537 5.93 0.26 12.00
C LEU A 537 7.37 -0.01 12.46
N LEU A 538 7.64 0.06 13.76
CA LEU A 538 8.97 -0.17 14.33
C LEU A 538 9.44 -1.61 14.12
N ASN A 539 8.56 -2.62 14.29
CA ASN A 539 8.90 -4.01 14.00
C ASN A 539 9.33 -4.19 12.53
N GLN A 540 8.63 -3.58 11.59
CA GLN A 540 8.94 -3.66 10.17
C GLN A 540 10.29 -3.02 9.84
N ILE A 541 10.48 -1.77 10.23
CA ILE A 541 11.73 -1.03 9.97
C ILE A 541 12.92 -1.70 10.64
N THR A 542 12.75 -2.24 11.86
CA THR A 542 13.80 -2.99 12.57
C THR A 542 14.19 -4.25 11.81
N ALA A 543 13.21 -4.99 11.27
CA ALA A 543 13.46 -6.20 10.51
C ALA A 543 14.18 -5.93 9.19
N ILE A 544 13.88 -4.81 8.54
CA ILE A 544 14.41 -4.50 7.20
C ILE A 544 15.77 -3.81 7.27
N TYR A 545 15.95 -2.86 8.18
CA TYR A 545 17.14 -2.02 8.23
C TYR A 545 18.06 -2.30 9.41
N ARG A 546 17.54 -2.90 10.50
CA ARG A 546 18.23 -2.97 11.80
C ARG A 546 18.82 -1.61 12.18
N PRO A 547 17.99 -0.54 12.24
CA PRO A 547 18.46 0.79 12.59
C PRO A 547 18.92 0.81 14.05
N ARG A 548 19.52 1.91 14.48
CA ARG A 548 19.69 2.20 15.89
C ARG A 548 18.47 2.96 16.37
N LEU A 549 17.69 2.34 17.27
CA LEU A 549 16.45 2.93 17.78
C LEU A 549 16.67 3.56 19.15
N PHE A 550 16.24 4.80 19.30
CA PHE A 550 16.07 5.46 20.59
C PHE A 550 14.58 5.72 20.79
N ILE A 551 13.96 5.07 21.75
CA ILE A 551 12.53 5.19 22.03
C ILE A 551 12.37 5.89 23.36
N VAL A 552 11.78 7.09 23.34
CA VAL A 552 11.45 7.90 24.49
C VAL A 552 9.97 7.79 24.76
N GLU A 553 9.63 7.28 25.93
CA GLU A 553 8.24 7.04 26.32
C GLU A 553 7.94 7.44 27.77
N ALA A 554 6.65 7.53 28.08
CA ALA A 554 6.15 7.74 29.44
C ALA A 554 5.02 6.74 29.71
N GLY A 555 5.34 5.49 30.11
CA GLY A 555 4.30 4.51 30.47
C GLY A 555 4.51 3.08 30.02
N ASN A 556 5.71 2.69 29.60
CA ASN A 556 6.10 1.32 29.24
C ASN A 556 5.26 0.69 28.10
N SER A 557 4.96 1.48 27.07
CA SER A 557 4.23 1.00 25.87
C SER A 557 5.10 0.12 24.96
N PHE A 558 6.43 0.27 25.00
CA PHE A 558 7.40 -0.43 24.16
C PHE A 558 8.23 -1.46 24.91
N GLY A 559 7.96 -1.71 26.19
CA GLY A 559 8.68 -2.70 27.00
C GLY A 559 8.65 -4.09 26.40
N LEU A 560 7.47 -4.56 25.96
CA LEU A 560 7.30 -5.87 25.31
C LEU A 560 8.01 -5.96 23.94
N PHE A 561 8.02 -4.87 23.17
CA PHE A 561 8.80 -4.81 21.94
C PHE A 561 10.30 -4.99 22.21
N ALA A 562 10.80 -4.33 23.26
CA ALA A 562 12.20 -4.45 23.66
C ALA A 562 12.55 -5.87 24.17
N ASP A 563 11.66 -6.50 24.98
CA ASP A 563 11.83 -7.90 25.41
C ASP A 563 11.84 -8.87 24.22
N PHE A 564 10.93 -8.65 23.29
CA PHE A 564 10.83 -9.44 22.07
C PHE A 564 12.08 -9.30 21.19
N ALA A 565 12.54 -8.07 20.97
CA ALA A 565 13.76 -7.78 20.23
C ALA A 565 14.98 -8.47 20.86
N GLN A 566 15.10 -8.39 22.19
CA GLN A 566 16.18 -9.04 22.95
C GLN A 566 16.10 -10.56 22.83
N SER A 567 14.92 -11.16 22.91
CA SER A 567 14.73 -12.61 22.78
C SER A 567 15.18 -13.15 21.44
N LEU A 568 15.14 -12.30 20.39
CA LEU A 568 15.59 -12.61 19.02
C LEU A 568 17.02 -12.14 18.71
N GLY A 569 17.79 -11.79 19.75
CA GLY A 569 19.24 -11.53 19.64
C GLY A 569 19.61 -10.11 19.26
N LEU A 570 18.70 -9.15 19.33
CA LEU A 570 19.04 -7.74 19.25
C LEU A 570 19.56 -7.26 20.62
N SER A 571 20.53 -6.35 20.60
CA SER A 571 21.02 -5.72 21.83
C SER A 571 20.05 -4.64 22.30
N VAL A 572 19.61 -4.75 23.55
CA VAL A 572 18.64 -3.81 24.16
C VAL A 572 19.24 -3.14 25.38
N HIS A 573 19.16 -1.82 25.44
CA HIS A 573 19.50 -1.02 26.60
C HIS A 573 18.26 -0.31 27.13
N ARG A 574 17.99 -0.43 28.43
CA ARG A 574 16.85 0.17 29.12
C ARG A 574 17.30 1.15 30.14
N ILE A 575 16.76 2.36 30.06
CA ILE A 575 17.02 3.45 30.98
C ILE A 575 15.69 3.86 31.58
N LYS A 576 15.54 3.76 32.89
CA LYS A 576 14.41 4.34 33.60
C LYS A 576 14.92 5.54 34.37
N LEU A 577 14.45 6.72 33.97
CA LEU A 577 14.78 7.97 34.65
C LEU A 577 13.84 8.16 35.85
N ALA A 578 14.36 7.93 37.02
CA ALA A 578 13.67 8.12 38.30
C ALA A 578 14.68 8.41 39.39
N PRO A 579 14.31 9.11 40.45
CA PRO A 579 15.17 9.28 41.64
C PRO A 579 15.59 7.92 42.20
N GLY A 580 16.91 7.75 42.46
CA GLY A 580 17.43 6.49 42.96
C GLY A 580 17.67 5.38 41.93
N ALA A 581 17.57 5.69 40.60
CA ALA A 581 17.75 4.73 39.53
C ALA A 581 19.24 4.44 39.19
N GLY A 582 20.20 5.19 39.76
CA GLY A 582 21.63 5.02 39.51
C GLY A 582 22.05 5.48 38.08
N VAL A 583 21.25 6.30 37.44
CA VAL A 583 21.51 6.81 36.08
C VAL A 583 21.89 8.28 36.15
N SER A 584 22.95 8.68 35.44
CA SER A 584 23.35 10.09 35.31
C SER A 584 23.41 10.47 33.81
N LEU A 585 22.88 11.62 33.50
CA LEU A 585 22.83 12.18 32.13
C LEU A 585 24.00 13.15 31.85
N ALA A 586 24.67 13.68 32.92
CA ALA A 586 25.77 14.64 32.85
C ALA A 586 25.56 15.73 31.76
N PRO A 587 24.59 16.66 31.96
CA PRO A 587 24.14 17.60 30.93
C PRO A 587 25.22 18.50 30.31
N PHE A 588 26.33 18.72 31.05
CA PHE A 588 27.45 19.57 30.63
C PHE A 588 28.71 18.79 30.23
N ALA A 589 28.65 17.45 30.15
CA ALA A 589 29.83 16.64 29.84
C ALA A 589 30.53 17.05 28.52
N ASP A 590 29.77 17.48 27.52
CA ASP A 590 30.29 17.93 26.23
C ASP A 590 30.99 19.31 26.26
N ALA A 591 30.99 20.03 27.40
CA ALA A 591 31.57 21.36 27.46
C ALA A 591 33.09 21.36 27.22
N CYS A 592 33.83 20.30 27.58
CA CYS A 592 35.25 20.18 27.29
C CYS A 592 35.60 20.26 25.80
N ARG A 593 34.67 19.86 24.90
CA ARG A 593 34.83 19.97 23.44
C ARG A 593 35.03 21.42 22.98
N LEU A 594 34.52 22.40 23.77
CA LEU A 594 34.69 23.85 23.45
C LEU A 594 36.12 24.31 23.61
N VAL A 595 36.90 23.66 24.49
CA VAL A 595 38.34 23.94 24.71
C VAL A 595 39.22 23.28 23.65
N GLU A 596 38.89 22.03 23.29
CA GLU A 596 39.62 21.25 22.29
C GLU A 596 39.52 21.83 20.89
N SER A 597 38.40 22.47 20.57
CA SER A 597 38.18 23.05 19.23
C SER A 597 37.64 24.49 19.30
N PRO A 598 38.47 25.49 19.59
CA PRO A 598 37.99 26.87 19.79
C PRO A 598 37.34 27.52 18.56
N GLY A 599 37.54 26.96 17.37
CA GLY A 599 36.92 27.43 16.12
C GLY A 599 35.43 27.04 15.94
N GLN A 600 34.91 26.13 16.76
CA GLN A 600 33.51 25.71 16.71
C GLN A 600 32.57 26.55 17.62
N VAL A 601 33.09 27.60 18.25
CA VAL A 601 32.29 28.54 19.02
C VAL A 601 31.58 29.49 18.08
N SER A 602 30.41 29.14 17.63
CA SER A 602 29.57 30.04 16.81
C SER A 602 29.08 31.22 17.64
N THR A 603 29.40 32.42 17.23
CA THR A 603 28.89 33.70 17.80
C THR A 603 27.54 34.08 17.22
N LEU A 604 26.82 33.18 16.60
CA LEU A 604 25.56 33.46 15.92
C LEU A 604 24.45 33.74 16.92
N ASP A 605 24.00 34.99 16.94
CA ASP A 605 22.76 35.41 17.60
C ASP A 605 21.57 34.61 17.05
N THR A 606 20.74 34.12 17.95
CA THR A 606 19.52 33.34 17.64
C THR A 606 18.46 34.10 16.81
N HIS A 607 18.71 35.32 16.41
CA HIS A 607 17.83 36.16 15.58
C HIS A 607 18.17 36.14 14.08
N ALA A 608 19.25 35.48 13.66
CA ALA A 608 19.65 35.40 12.24
C ALA A 608 19.08 34.16 11.51
N LEU A 609 17.85 33.72 11.86
CA LEU A 609 17.18 32.57 11.24
C LEU A 609 16.48 32.91 9.90
N ASP A 610 16.52 34.17 9.43
CA ASP A 610 15.76 34.62 8.25
C ASP A 610 16.59 34.76 6.97
N ASP A 611 17.92 34.50 6.96
CA ASP A 611 18.72 34.61 5.76
C ASP A 611 19.01 33.23 5.13
N GLU A 612 18.21 32.87 4.14
CA GLU A 612 18.35 31.64 3.33
C GLU A 612 19.58 31.60 2.42
N GLU A 613 20.39 32.66 2.34
CA GLU A 613 21.50 32.78 1.37
C GLU A 613 22.90 32.36 1.89
N SER A 614 23.05 31.97 3.16
CA SER A 614 24.37 31.57 3.70
C SER A 614 24.47 30.06 3.93
N GLY A 615 24.28 29.27 2.88
CA GLY A 615 24.13 27.81 2.91
C GLY A 615 25.27 26.97 3.50
N ASP A 616 26.47 27.48 3.71
CA ASP A 616 27.62 26.66 4.08
C ASP A 616 28.14 26.86 5.54
N ARG A 617 27.67 27.88 6.25
CA ARG A 617 28.11 28.13 7.64
C ARG A 617 27.13 27.70 8.73
N LEU A 618 25.91 27.34 8.39
CA LEU A 618 24.85 26.86 9.31
C LEU A 618 24.98 25.37 9.70
N ASP A 619 26.02 24.70 9.24
CA ASP A 619 26.16 23.25 9.32
C ASP A 619 27.03 22.76 10.48
N GLU A 620 27.65 23.64 11.25
CA GLU A 620 28.43 23.26 12.43
C GLU A 620 27.55 23.24 13.69
N ARG A 621 27.69 22.18 14.49
CA ARG A 621 26.98 22.01 15.76
C ARG A 621 27.38 23.12 16.73
N ASP A 622 26.40 23.88 17.23
CA ASP A 622 26.58 24.93 18.22
C ASP A 622 26.49 24.34 19.65
N VAL A 623 27.55 23.66 20.07
CA VAL A 623 27.64 23.01 21.40
C VAL A 623 27.44 24.04 22.53
N LEU A 624 27.99 25.26 22.40
CA LEU A 624 27.83 26.30 23.43
C LEU A 624 26.35 26.76 23.55
N GLY A 625 25.66 26.90 22.42
CA GLY A 625 24.22 27.23 22.42
C GLY A 625 23.36 26.14 23.02
N GLU A 626 23.69 24.88 22.82
CA GLU A 626 22.99 23.70 23.40
C GLU A 626 23.15 23.69 24.93
N LEU A 627 24.38 23.92 25.42
CA LEU A 627 24.68 23.98 26.84
C LEU A 627 24.07 25.22 27.50
N GLU A 628 24.02 26.39 26.78
CA GLU A 628 23.30 27.57 27.24
C GLU A 628 21.83 27.29 27.53
N ILE A 629 21.14 26.59 26.57
CA ILE A 629 19.73 26.23 26.74
C ILE A 629 19.55 25.36 27.98
N THR A 630 20.43 24.39 28.20
CA THR A 630 20.41 23.53 29.37
C THR A 630 20.56 24.34 30.67
N ALA A 631 21.54 25.24 30.72
CA ALA A 631 21.75 26.11 31.89
C ALA A 631 20.55 27.05 32.14
N ARG A 632 19.98 27.62 31.09
CA ARG A 632 18.76 28.45 31.19
C ARG A 632 17.58 27.69 31.75
N LEU A 633 17.37 26.43 31.29
CA LEU A 633 16.32 25.57 31.88
C LEU A 633 16.52 25.30 33.37
N MET A 634 17.77 25.09 33.82
CA MET A 634 18.07 24.91 35.22
C MET A 634 17.84 26.20 36.03
N ILE A 635 18.15 27.35 35.45
CA ILE A 635 18.00 28.66 36.11
C ILE A 635 16.54 29.08 36.19
N THR A 636 15.76 28.88 35.13
CA THR A 636 14.36 29.38 35.01
C THR A 636 13.31 28.33 35.38
N GLY A 637 13.73 27.10 35.66
CA GLY A 637 12.77 26.01 35.85
C GLY A 637 11.92 25.70 34.60
N GLY A 638 12.25 26.29 33.44
CA GLY A 638 11.46 26.19 32.23
C GLY A 638 10.15 27.00 32.28
N GLU A 639 10.00 27.90 33.23
CA GLU A 639 8.82 28.77 33.33
C GLU A 639 8.93 29.98 32.40
N ASP A 640 7.91 30.23 31.56
CA ASP A 640 7.88 31.35 30.61
C ASP A 640 8.16 32.71 31.25
N LYS A 641 7.63 32.93 32.46
CA LYS A 641 7.81 34.19 33.16
C LYS A 641 9.26 34.43 33.60
N GLU A 642 9.93 33.38 34.04
CA GLU A 642 11.33 33.46 34.46
C GLU A 642 12.23 33.54 33.19
N GLU A 643 11.90 32.82 32.11
CA GLU A 643 12.64 32.90 30.86
C GLU A 643 12.60 34.31 30.24
N HIS A 644 11.46 34.99 30.28
CA HIS A 644 11.34 36.38 29.81
C HIS A 644 12.10 37.39 30.65
N ARG A 645 12.50 37.05 31.86
CA ARG A 645 13.33 37.90 32.73
C ARG A 645 14.81 37.80 32.41
N LEU A 646 15.26 36.76 31.71
CA LEU A 646 16.64 36.63 31.30
C LEU A 646 16.98 37.60 30.19
N THR A 647 17.87 38.53 30.50
CA THR A 647 18.37 39.53 29.55
C THR A 647 19.47 38.95 28.65
N ARG A 648 19.80 39.67 27.58
CA ARG A 648 20.93 39.31 26.69
C ARG A 648 22.27 39.31 27.46
N ALA A 649 22.40 40.17 28.46
CA ALA A 649 23.58 40.20 29.33
C ALA A 649 23.67 38.95 30.22
N ASP A 650 22.55 38.48 30.78
CA ASP A 650 22.51 37.24 31.57
C ASP A 650 22.94 36.04 30.74
N ARG A 651 22.46 35.93 29.50
CA ARG A 651 22.87 34.87 28.55
C ARG A 651 24.36 34.88 28.26
N SER A 652 24.96 36.08 28.08
CA SER A 652 26.39 36.21 27.91
C SER A 652 27.20 35.73 29.14
N LEU A 653 26.67 35.98 30.35
CA LEU A 653 27.28 35.53 31.59
C LEU A 653 27.16 34.01 31.77
N ILE A 654 26.03 33.43 31.38
CA ILE A 654 25.83 31.97 31.37
C ILE A 654 26.86 31.30 30.42
N ARG A 655 27.00 31.82 29.20
CA ARG A 655 28.03 31.34 28.27
C ARG A 655 29.45 31.43 28.80
N GLN A 656 29.77 32.56 29.42
CA GLN A 656 31.08 32.75 30.04
C GLN A 656 31.32 31.72 31.15
N SER A 657 30.32 31.47 32.00
CA SER A 657 30.45 30.51 33.10
C SER A 657 30.62 29.07 32.59
N ILE A 658 29.96 28.69 31.49
CA ILE A 658 30.16 27.40 30.85
C ILE A 658 31.58 27.24 30.29
N LEU A 659 32.11 28.27 29.64
CA LEU A 659 33.49 28.27 29.15
C LEU A 659 34.52 28.22 30.28
N ASP A 660 34.34 29.03 31.35
CA ASP A 660 35.22 29.03 32.50
C ASP A 660 35.19 27.66 33.25
N ALA A 661 34.03 27.02 33.32
CA ALA A 661 33.91 25.66 33.85
C ALA A 661 34.63 24.64 32.97
N ALA A 662 34.45 24.74 31.63
CA ALA A 662 35.12 23.89 30.67
C ALA A 662 36.64 23.97 30.76
N HIS A 663 37.24 25.16 30.79
CA HIS A 663 38.68 25.35 30.94
C HIS A 663 39.20 24.75 32.25
N ARG A 664 38.50 25.00 33.38
CA ARG A 664 38.90 24.44 34.70
C ARG A 664 38.85 22.92 34.73
N CYS A 665 37.83 22.30 34.12
CA CYS A 665 37.70 20.86 34.15
C CYS A 665 38.63 20.19 33.13
N ASP A 666 38.93 20.83 31.97
CA ASP A 666 39.90 20.36 31.01
C ASP A 666 41.31 20.28 31.61
N ASP A 667 41.72 21.32 32.33
CA ASP A 667 43.00 21.31 33.11
C ASP A 667 43.07 20.15 34.10
N GLN A 668 41.92 19.70 34.64
CA GLN A 668 41.76 18.56 35.57
C GLN A 668 41.58 17.23 34.90
N GLN A 669 41.44 17.20 33.58
CA GLN A 669 41.13 16.02 32.75
C GLN A 669 39.87 15.24 33.21
N ARG A 670 38.81 15.98 33.55
CA ARG A 670 37.51 15.39 33.93
C ARG A 670 36.36 16.09 33.22
N PRO A 671 35.21 15.43 33.09
CA PRO A 671 34.02 16.05 32.48
C PRO A 671 33.48 17.20 33.35
N VAL A 672 32.81 18.15 32.70
CA VAL A 672 32.12 19.25 33.38
C VAL A 672 30.84 18.75 34.01
N LEU A 673 30.67 19.00 35.32
CA LEU A 673 29.42 18.72 36.01
C LEU A 673 28.57 19.98 36.19
N THR A 674 27.31 19.84 36.58
CA THR A 674 26.41 20.97 36.83
C THR A 674 26.95 21.91 37.92
N GLU A 675 27.57 21.35 38.96
CA GLU A 675 28.22 22.13 40.05
C GLU A 675 29.37 23.00 39.53
N ASP A 676 30.10 22.57 38.52
CA ASP A 676 31.24 23.36 37.98
C ASP A 676 30.72 24.63 37.31
N VAL A 677 29.58 24.55 36.55
CA VAL A 677 28.93 25.71 35.95
C VAL A 677 28.33 26.64 37.02
N ARG A 678 27.67 26.06 38.03
CA ARG A 678 27.18 26.82 39.22
C ARG A 678 28.31 27.56 39.90
N ASP A 679 29.44 26.88 40.20
CA ASP A 679 30.59 27.46 40.88
C ASP A 679 31.29 28.54 40.01
N ALA A 680 31.26 28.39 38.71
CA ALA A 680 31.71 29.44 37.79
C ALA A 680 30.84 30.70 37.91
N LEU A 681 29.51 30.55 37.92
CA LEU A 681 28.58 31.67 38.14
C LEU A 681 28.84 32.35 39.51
N ARG A 682 29.02 31.55 40.55
CA ARG A 682 29.36 32.08 41.91
C ARG A 682 30.71 32.81 41.92
N ALA A 683 31.73 32.29 41.24
CA ALA A 683 33.04 32.90 41.16
C ALA A 683 32.97 34.27 40.47
N ILE A 684 32.26 34.37 39.34
CA ILE A 684 32.05 35.64 38.65
C ILE A 684 31.18 36.61 39.50
N GLY A 685 30.18 36.10 40.25
CA GLY A 685 29.31 36.88 41.17
C GLY A 685 30.00 37.39 42.42
N ASN A 686 31.08 36.73 42.86
CA ASN A 686 31.87 37.16 43.99
C ASN A 686 33.04 38.12 43.64
N ASP A 687 33.27 38.37 42.32
CA ASP A 687 34.27 39.30 41.85
C ASP A 687 33.81 40.73 42.08
N GLU A 688 34.54 41.43 43.02
CA GLU A 688 34.25 42.80 43.36
C GLU A 688 34.42 43.83 42.26
N SER A 689 35.06 43.47 41.14
CA SER A 689 35.21 44.32 39.95
C SER A 689 33.89 44.46 39.16
N GLN A 690 32.91 43.54 39.36
CA GLN A 690 31.61 43.60 38.72
C GLN A 690 30.64 44.54 39.44
N PRO A 691 29.73 45.22 38.70
CA PRO A 691 28.65 46.01 39.27
C PRO A 691 27.76 45.18 40.24
N GLU A 692 27.36 45.80 41.35
CA GLU A 692 26.59 45.12 42.42
C GLU A 692 25.28 44.43 41.88
N SER A 693 24.57 45.10 41.01
CA SER A 693 23.34 44.52 40.39
C SER A 693 23.63 43.25 39.56
N ARG A 694 24.78 43.20 38.91
CA ARG A 694 25.24 42.04 38.12
C ARG A 694 25.69 40.89 39.05
N ARG A 695 26.33 41.22 40.15
CA ARG A 695 26.75 40.24 41.18
C ARG A 695 25.57 39.55 41.81
N ILE A 696 24.57 40.31 42.27
CA ILE A 696 23.33 39.78 42.82
C ILE A 696 22.67 38.83 41.82
N ARG A 697 22.55 39.24 40.57
CA ARG A 697 21.93 38.44 39.51
C ARG A 697 22.65 37.12 39.24
N LEU A 698 23.98 37.13 39.25
CA LEU A 698 24.80 35.92 39.09
C LEU A 698 24.62 34.94 40.26
N LEU A 699 24.55 35.46 41.48
CA LEU A 699 24.32 34.63 42.67
C LEU A 699 22.90 34.02 42.66
N GLU A 700 21.87 34.78 42.24
CA GLU A 700 20.52 34.26 42.05
C GLU A 700 20.47 33.13 41.03
N MET A 701 21.17 33.28 39.89
CA MET A 701 21.26 32.25 38.87
C MET A 701 22.00 31.01 39.38
N ALA A 702 23.08 31.18 40.15
CA ALA A 702 23.82 30.09 40.76
C ALA A 702 22.99 29.31 41.77
N ASP A 703 22.25 30.05 42.65
CA ASP A 703 21.37 29.43 43.65
C ASP A 703 20.20 28.66 43.00
N ALA A 704 19.66 29.12 41.84
CA ALA A 704 18.69 28.37 41.07
C ALA A 704 19.26 27.05 40.52
N MET A 705 20.50 27.06 40.00
CA MET A 705 21.18 25.85 39.54
C MET A 705 21.54 24.89 40.66
N ASP A 706 21.72 25.38 41.88
CA ASP A 706 22.06 24.57 43.07
C ASP A 706 21.00 23.50 43.39
N LEU A 707 19.76 23.74 43.01
CA LEU A 707 18.66 22.77 43.11
C LEU A 707 18.95 21.44 42.41
N PHE A 708 19.74 21.45 41.34
CA PHE A 708 20.13 20.29 40.54
C PHE A 708 21.44 19.66 40.99
N CYS A 709 22.17 20.30 41.89
CA CYS A 709 23.43 19.82 42.41
C CYS A 709 23.31 19.00 43.70
N HIS A 710 22.13 19.01 44.33
CA HIS A 710 21.90 18.32 45.60
C HIS A 710 20.60 17.55 45.61
N GLY A 711 20.47 16.58 46.51
CA GLY A 711 19.25 15.81 46.75
C GLY A 711 18.95 14.77 45.68
N CYS A 712 17.67 14.65 45.30
CA CYS A 712 17.25 13.64 44.35
C CYS A 712 17.73 13.90 42.90
N ASP A 713 17.94 15.16 42.53
CA ASP A 713 18.33 15.54 41.18
C ASP A 713 19.85 15.49 40.96
N GLU A 714 20.66 15.48 42.04
CA GLU A 714 22.12 15.29 42.00
C GLU A 714 22.53 14.03 41.24
N GLU A 715 21.85 12.92 41.53
CA GLU A 715 22.16 11.63 40.90
C GLU A 715 21.99 11.70 39.39
N LEU A 716 20.97 12.39 38.89
CA LEU A 716 20.64 12.43 37.50
C LEU A 716 21.47 13.49 36.72
N PHE A 717 21.73 14.65 37.36
CA PHE A 717 22.26 15.82 36.65
C PHE A 717 23.64 16.29 37.10
N ASN A 718 24.15 15.80 38.23
CA ASN A 718 25.41 16.28 38.80
C ASN A 718 26.39 15.15 39.15
N ARG A 719 26.46 14.12 38.33
CA ARG A 719 27.45 13.02 38.45
C ARG A 719 28.01 12.72 37.06
N ASP A 720 29.12 11.95 37.03
CA ASP A 720 29.67 11.43 35.80
C ASP A 720 28.59 10.71 35.00
N GLY A 721 28.53 10.98 33.70
CA GLY A 721 27.51 10.43 32.83
C GLY A 721 27.56 8.91 32.74
N THR A 722 26.41 8.29 32.78
CA THR A 722 26.29 6.85 32.51
C THR A 722 26.60 6.58 31.04
N PRO A 723 27.55 5.68 30.68
CA PRO A 723 27.88 5.39 29.31
C PRO A 723 26.68 4.86 28.55
N TRP A 724 26.52 5.32 27.32
CA TRP A 724 25.49 4.82 26.39
C TRP A 724 26.09 3.65 25.57
N PRO A 725 25.74 2.38 25.90
CA PRO A 725 26.26 1.25 25.18
C PRO A 725 25.77 1.23 23.72
N GLU A 726 26.53 0.60 22.87
CA GLU A 726 26.06 0.29 21.52
C GLU A 726 24.95 -0.74 21.59
N ALA A 727 23.71 -0.29 21.43
CA ALA A 727 22.53 -1.15 21.42
C ALA A 727 21.73 -0.93 20.15
N ASP A 728 21.07 -2.00 19.68
CA ASP A 728 20.13 -1.90 18.57
C ASP A 728 18.89 -1.10 18.99
N VAL A 729 18.43 -1.29 20.22
CA VAL A 729 17.28 -0.60 20.81
C VAL A 729 17.67 0.00 22.17
N THR A 730 17.51 1.30 22.31
CA THR A 730 17.62 2.01 23.58
C THR A 730 16.23 2.52 23.96
N LEU A 731 15.68 2.02 25.07
CA LEU A 731 14.38 2.41 25.59
C LEU A 731 14.57 3.31 26.80
N VAL A 732 14.01 4.52 26.76
CA VAL A 732 14.10 5.53 27.83
C VAL A 732 12.71 5.81 28.37
N ASP A 733 12.46 5.41 29.63
CA ASP A 733 11.21 5.70 30.32
C ASP A 733 11.34 6.99 31.13
N LEU A 734 10.58 8.00 30.71
CA LEU A 734 10.46 9.32 31.37
C LEU A 734 9.21 9.42 32.29
N GLY A 735 8.47 8.34 32.51
CA GLY A 735 7.17 8.36 33.18
C GLY A 735 7.15 9.04 34.55
N THR A 736 8.25 9.00 35.30
CA THR A 736 8.36 9.67 36.61
C THR A 736 8.37 11.19 36.42
N TYR A 737 9.13 11.71 35.45
CA TYR A 737 9.30 13.16 35.21
C TYR A 737 8.22 13.74 34.28
N ALA A 738 7.40 12.93 33.66
CA ALA A 738 6.25 13.39 32.88
C ALA A 738 5.09 13.92 33.73
N ARG A 739 5.14 13.74 35.07
CA ARG A 739 4.13 14.23 36.03
C ARG A 739 4.21 15.73 36.18
N GLU A 740 3.12 16.33 36.65
CA GLU A 740 3.09 17.77 37.02
C GLU A 740 4.17 18.06 38.10
N GLY A 741 4.83 19.22 37.97
CA GLY A 741 5.87 19.69 38.87
C GLY A 741 7.31 19.35 38.50
N TYR A 742 7.53 18.54 37.46
CA TYR A 742 8.88 18.11 36.99
C TYR A 742 9.22 18.62 35.58
N SER A 743 8.62 19.74 35.15
CA SER A 743 8.78 20.24 33.77
C SER A 743 10.24 20.58 33.43
N ALA A 744 11.01 21.15 34.35
CA ALA A 744 12.42 21.44 34.15
C ALA A 744 13.25 20.14 33.99
N GLN A 745 13.10 19.22 34.92
CA GLN A 745 13.82 17.94 34.91
C GLN A 745 13.54 17.16 33.65
N LEU A 746 12.26 17.09 33.23
CA LEU A 746 11.86 16.46 31.98
C LEU A 746 12.57 17.09 30.80
N SER A 747 12.59 18.43 30.74
CA SER A 747 13.16 19.17 29.60
C SER A 747 14.68 18.99 29.54
N ILE A 748 15.37 19.05 30.65
CA ILE A 748 16.82 18.83 30.74
C ILE A 748 17.17 17.39 30.37
N ALA A 749 16.42 16.42 30.90
CA ALA A 749 16.62 15.01 30.58
C ALA A 749 16.44 14.76 29.09
N TYR A 750 15.44 15.35 28.46
CA TYR A 750 15.19 15.21 27.03
C TYR A 750 16.31 15.84 26.19
N ILE A 751 16.80 17.04 26.52
CA ILE A 751 17.95 17.67 25.84
C ILE A 751 19.19 16.80 25.97
N SER A 752 19.50 16.32 27.18
CA SER A 752 20.67 15.46 27.42
C SER A 752 20.60 14.18 26.59
N LEU A 753 19.41 13.59 26.44
CA LEU A 753 19.16 12.46 25.58
C LEU A 753 19.44 12.79 24.10
N ILE A 754 18.88 13.90 23.61
CA ILE A 754 19.09 14.34 22.22
C ILE A 754 20.58 14.61 21.97
N ASN A 755 21.30 15.20 22.91
CA ASN A 755 22.75 15.42 22.80
C ASN A 755 23.52 14.08 22.74
N ALA A 756 23.12 13.08 23.53
CA ALA A 756 23.69 11.75 23.43
C ALA A 756 23.45 11.12 22.05
N VAL A 757 22.24 11.27 21.48
CA VAL A 757 21.92 10.82 20.11
C VAL A 757 22.78 11.58 19.07
N ASN A 758 22.98 12.89 19.25
CA ASN A 758 23.84 13.69 18.37
C ASN A 758 25.28 13.17 18.39
N ASN A 759 25.86 12.96 19.58
CA ASN A 759 27.23 12.45 19.71
C ASN A 759 27.40 11.10 19.03
N ILE A 760 26.39 10.22 19.14
CA ILE A 760 26.36 8.93 18.49
C ILE A 760 26.24 9.09 16.98
N ALA A 761 25.38 10.00 16.50
CA ALA A 761 25.16 10.23 15.08
C ALA A 761 26.43 10.81 14.39
N GLU A 762 27.12 11.74 15.06
CA GLU A 762 28.41 12.27 14.59
C GLU A 762 29.48 11.19 14.52
N ARG A 763 29.60 10.38 15.58
CA ARG A 763 30.59 9.29 15.65
C ARG A 763 30.33 8.23 14.58
N ASP A 764 29.07 7.84 14.40
CA ASP A 764 28.67 6.72 13.57
C ASP A 764 28.29 7.14 12.13
N GLN A 765 28.50 8.40 11.76
CA GLN A 765 28.14 8.98 10.46
C GLN A 765 28.62 8.15 9.26
N MET A 766 29.83 7.60 9.34
CA MET A 766 30.42 6.83 8.24
C MET A 766 29.98 5.37 8.19
N LEU A 767 29.26 4.87 9.20
CA LEU A 767 28.80 3.49 9.27
C LEU A 767 27.55 3.25 8.40
N GLY A 768 26.88 4.30 7.91
CA GLY A 768 25.68 4.21 7.08
C GLY A 768 24.49 3.50 7.76
N ARG A 769 24.49 3.46 9.10
CA ARG A 769 23.40 2.87 9.88
C ARG A 769 22.38 3.94 10.23
N PRO A 770 21.10 3.81 9.81
CA PRO A 770 20.06 4.77 10.18
C PRO A 770 19.88 4.83 11.71
N ILE A 771 19.71 6.03 12.22
CA ILE A 771 19.33 6.28 13.61
C ILE A 771 17.91 6.82 13.60
N ILE A 772 17.02 6.24 14.42
CA ILE A 772 15.64 6.70 14.56
C ILE A 772 15.39 7.04 16.03
N ASN A 773 15.10 8.29 16.29
CA ASN A 773 14.66 8.76 17.60
C ASN A 773 13.13 8.86 17.60
N VAL A 774 12.48 8.01 18.38
CA VAL A 774 11.02 7.94 18.53
C VAL A 774 10.63 8.62 19.83
N THR A 775 9.73 9.59 19.77
CA THR A 775 9.12 10.20 20.96
C THR A 775 7.62 9.93 20.94
N ASP A 776 7.13 9.10 21.86
CA ASP A 776 5.72 8.64 21.91
C ASP A 776 4.80 9.62 22.64
N GLU A 777 5.17 10.73 23.06
CA GLU A 777 4.30 11.71 23.69
C GLU A 777 4.79 13.12 23.33
N GLY A 778 4.15 13.72 22.30
CA GLY A 778 4.55 15.03 21.78
C GLY A 778 4.59 16.13 22.85
N HIS A 779 3.75 16.05 23.89
CA HIS A 779 3.72 17.00 24.99
C HIS A 779 5.03 17.06 25.78
N ILE A 780 5.86 16.02 25.75
CA ILE A 780 7.19 16.02 26.38
C ILE A 780 8.04 17.16 25.82
N ILE A 781 7.94 17.39 24.50
CA ILE A 781 8.72 18.41 23.80
C ILE A 781 8.07 19.79 23.91
N THR A 782 6.75 19.84 23.93
CA THR A 782 5.99 21.06 23.69
C THR A 782 5.61 21.81 24.99
N LYS A 783 5.70 21.15 26.14
CA LYS A 783 5.46 21.78 27.45
C LYS A 783 6.43 22.93 27.73
N ASN A 784 7.61 22.91 27.14
CA ASN A 784 8.60 23.96 27.36
C ASN A 784 8.90 24.72 26.07
N PRO A 785 8.79 26.06 26.05
CA PRO A 785 8.99 26.90 24.86
C PRO A 785 10.42 26.84 24.29
N LEU A 786 11.40 26.41 25.06
CA LEU A 786 12.79 26.29 24.61
C LEU A 786 13.05 24.98 23.87
N LEU A 787 12.26 23.93 24.12
CA LEU A 787 12.50 22.61 23.54
C LEU A 787 12.13 22.54 22.06
N ALA A 788 10.98 23.06 21.65
CA ALA A 788 10.55 22.98 20.25
C ALA A 788 11.55 23.63 19.28
N PRO A 789 12.04 24.88 19.50
CA PRO A 789 13.10 25.47 18.68
C PRO A 789 14.40 24.70 18.70
N TYR A 790 14.76 24.10 19.84
CA TYR A 790 15.95 23.28 19.99
C TYR A 790 15.85 22.02 19.11
N VAL A 791 14.73 21.28 19.19
CA VAL A 791 14.50 20.10 18.36
C VAL A 791 14.49 20.46 16.87
N VAL A 792 13.94 21.61 16.46
CA VAL A 792 14.00 22.12 15.08
C VAL A 792 15.43 22.29 14.61
N LYS A 793 16.28 22.94 15.42
CA LYS A 793 17.70 23.17 15.08
C LYS A 793 18.42 21.84 14.85
N ILE A 794 18.24 20.91 15.77
CA ILE A 794 18.92 19.60 15.74
C ILE A 794 18.43 18.70 14.61
N THR A 795 17.12 18.61 14.39
CA THR A 795 16.56 17.75 13.34
C THR A 795 16.96 18.20 11.93
N LYS A 796 17.23 19.50 11.72
CA LYS A 796 17.83 19.99 10.47
C LYS A 796 19.21 19.38 10.22
N MET A 797 20.05 19.30 11.26
CA MET A 797 21.38 18.71 11.17
C MET A 797 21.32 17.18 11.00
N TRP A 798 20.37 16.51 11.63
CA TRP A 798 20.23 15.04 11.61
C TRP A 798 20.09 14.45 10.22
N ARG A 799 19.49 15.19 9.28
CA ARG A 799 19.40 14.78 7.89
C ARG A 799 20.76 14.41 7.29
N LYS A 800 21.83 15.17 7.61
CA LYS A 800 23.20 14.90 7.12
C LYS A 800 23.85 13.72 7.82
N LEU A 801 23.46 13.47 9.08
CA LEU A 801 24.01 12.42 9.93
C LEU A 801 23.26 11.07 9.76
N GLY A 802 22.20 11.01 8.94
CA GLY A 802 21.37 9.80 8.79
C GLY A 802 20.52 9.49 10.02
N ALA A 803 20.23 10.50 10.83
CA ALA A 803 19.36 10.42 11.99
C ALA A 803 17.97 11.00 11.68
N TRP A 804 16.91 10.35 12.20
CA TRP A 804 15.54 10.68 11.86
C TRP A 804 14.69 10.80 13.12
N PHE A 805 13.79 11.78 13.10
CA PHE A 805 12.90 12.10 14.20
C PHE A 805 11.48 11.58 13.90
N TRP A 806 10.97 10.69 14.74
CA TRP A 806 9.62 10.16 14.68
C TRP A 806 8.84 10.61 15.92
N LEU A 807 7.88 11.48 15.72
CA LEU A 807 7.06 12.06 16.78
C LEU A 807 5.67 11.47 16.76
N ALA A 808 5.19 10.97 17.90
CA ALA A 808 3.81 10.55 18.04
C ALA A 808 3.10 11.40 19.11
N THR A 809 1.82 11.76 18.90
CA THR A 809 1.01 12.49 19.88
C THR A 809 -0.45 12.08 19.81
N GLN A 810 -1.15 12.29 20.93
CA GLN A 810 -2.58 12.00 21.07
C GLN A 810 -3.44 13.26 20.98
N ASN A 811 -2.87 14.42 21.23
CA ASN A 811 -3.61 15.69 21.30
C ASN A 811 -2.83 16.78 20.55
N LEU A 812 -3.50 17.44 19.60
CA LEU A 812 -2.92 18.58 18.87
C LEU A 812 -2.93 19.88 19.67
N ASP A 813 -3.78 19.99 20.69
CA ASP A 813 -3.81 21.18 21.54
C ASP A 813 -2.56 21.27 22.44
N ASP A 814 -1.84 20.15 22.63
CA ASP A 814 -0.54 20.14 23.30
C ASP A 814 0.59 20.73 22.46
N LEU A 815 0.32 21.01 21.16
CA LEU A 815 1.30 21.59 20.24
C LEU A 815 1.07 23.13 20.11
N PRO A 816 1.89 23.96 20.78
CA PRO A 816 1.79 25.40 20.67
C PRO A 816 2.21 25.88 19.27
N LYS A 817 1.92 27.13 18.93
CA LYS A 817 2.34 27.73 17.65
C LYS A 817 3.88 27.71 17.47
N THR A 818 4.64 27.70 18.53
CA THR A 818 6.11 27.58 18.51
C THR A 818 6.60 26.21 18.00
N ALA A 819 5.73 25.20 17.98
CA ALA A 819 6.03 23.88 17.41
C ALA A 819 5.77 23.79 15.89
N GLU A 820 5.10 24.80 15.30
CA GLU A 820 4.79 24.82 13.86
C GLU A 820 6.03 24.66 12.96
N PRO A 821 7.18 25.31 13.20
CA PRO A 821 8.39 25.09 12.42
C PRO A 821 8.91 23.64 12.49
N MET A 822 8.72 22.95 13.62
CA MET A 822 9.09 21.55 13.79
C MET A 822 8.22 20.65 12.91
N LEU A 823 6.90 20.88 12.92
CA LEU A 823 5.94 20.09 12.13
C LEU A 823 6.10 20.33 10.62
N ASN A 824 6.42 21.56 10.21
CA ASN A 824 6.68 21.91 8.81
C ASN A 824 7.91 21.20 8.22
N MET A 825 8.83 20.75 9.06
CA MET A 825 9.97 19.97 8.61
C MET A 825 9.66 18.49 8.39
N ILE A 826 8.55 18.00 8.92
CA ILE A 826 8.19 16.59 8.85
C ILE A 826 7.60 16.28 7.47
N GLU A 827 8.19 15.32 6.77
CA GLU A 827 7.72 14.89 5.46
C GLU A 827 6.55 13.92 5.56
N TRP A 828 6.64 12.95 6.47
CA TRP A 828 5.69 11.86 6.59
C TRP A 828 4.67 12.12 7.69
N TRP A 829 3.42 12.37 7.32
CA TRP A 829 2.30 12.54 8.24
C TRP A 829 1.42 11.29 8.19
N ILE A 830 1.31 10.59 9.31
CA ILE A 830 0.41 9.46 9.49
C ILE A 830 -0.67 9.90 10.47
N CYS A 831 -1.89 10.07 9.97
CA CYS A 831 -3.02 10.55 10.75
C CYS A 831 -4.04 9.42 10.90
N LEU A 832 -4.20 8.88 12.10
CA LEU A 832 -5.17 7.83 12.38
C LEU A 832 -6.59 8.37 12.43
N SER A 833 -7.58 7.47 12.47
CA SER A 833 -8.99 7.80 12.62
C SER A 833 -9.22 8.79 13.77
N MET A 834 -9.94 9.88 13.49
CA MET A 834 -10.14 10.98 14.40
C MET A 834 -11.49 11.69 14.19
N PRO A 835 -12.03 12.39 15.19
CA PRO A 835 -13.20 13.22 15.04
C PRO A 835 -12.99 14.37 14.04
N PRO A 836 -14.07 14.86 13.37
CA PRO A 836 -13.97 15.96 12.40
C PRO A 836 -13.32 17.25 12.91
N ASP A 837 -13.47 17.53 14.20
CA ASP A 837 -12.87 18.72 14.85
C ASP A 837 -11.34 18.62 14.88
N GLU A 838 -10.80 17.43 15.10
CA GLU A 838 -9.35 17.20 15.08
C GLU A 838 -8.77 17.35 13.68
N VAL A 839 -9.51 16.93 12.64
CA VAL A 839 -9.11 17.16 11.23
C VAL A 839 -8.97 18.67 10.96
N GLN A 840 -9.86 19.47 11.52
CA GLN A 840 -9.78 20.93 11.38
C GLN A 840 -8.58 21.53 12.12
N LYS A 841 -8.19 20.95 13.27
CA LYS A 841 -6.99 21.37 14.01
C LYS A 841 -5.70 21.09 13.25
N ILE A 842 -5.61 19.97 12.53
CA ILE A 842 -4.44 19.66 11.67
C ILE A 842 -4.24 20.76 10.63
N SER A 843 -5.31 21.34 10.12
CA SER A 843 -5.23 22.43 9.13
C SER A 843 -4.53 23.70 9.64
N ARG A 844 -4.26 23.83 10.95
CA ARG A 844 -3.44 24.91 11.51
C ARG A 844 -1.96 24.73 11.22
N PHE A 845 -1.50 23.47 11.10
CA PHE A 845 -0.09 23.11 10.95
C PHE A 845 0.26 22.69 9.53
N ARG A 846 -0.72 22.22 8.78
CA ARG A 846 -0.55 21.77 7.38
C ARG A 846 -1.77 22.20 6.56
N ALA A 847 -1.54 22.90 5.46
CA ALA A 847 -2.61 23.21 4.51
C ALA A 847 -3.17 21.89 3.95
N LEU A 848 -4.46 21.66 4.14
CA LEU A 848 -5.17 20.46 3.67
C LEU A 848 -6.16 20.84 2.57
N ALA A 849 -6.09 20.14 1.44
CA ALA A 849 -7.12 20.21 0.39
C ALA A 849 -8.48 19.69 0.92
N PRO A 850 -9.61 20.11 0.35
CA PRO A 850 -10.93 19.60 0.73
C PRO A 850 -11.04 18.09 0.64
N THR A 851 -10.43 17.50 -0.39
CA THR A 851 -10.38 16.06 -0.63
C THR A 851 -9.57 15.31 0.42
N GLN A 852 -8.42 15.83 0.84
CA GLN A 852 -7.63 15.27 1.93
C GLN A 852 -8.40 15.30 3.26
N ARG A 853 -9.14 16.38 3.54
CA ARG A 853 -10.03 16.46 4.71
C ARG A 853 -11.15 15.43 4.66
N SER A 854 -11.76 15.22 3.50
CA SER A 854 -12.77 14.18 3.30
C SER A 854 -12.19 12.78 3.51
N LEU A 855 -11.00 12.52 2.97
CA LEU A 855 -10.29 11.26 3.14
C LEU A 855 -9.99 10.98 4.63
N MET A 856 -9.50 11.98 5.38
CA MET A 856 -9.24 11.84 6.82
C MET A 856 -10.52 11.57 7.64
N ARG A 857 -11.65 12.19 7.27
CA ARG A 857 -12.94 11.96 7.93
C ARG A 857 -13.50 10.58 7.65
N SER A 858 -13.17 9.99 6.50
CA SER A 858 -13.63 8.66 6.12
C SER A 858 -12.89 7.54 6.88
N ALA A 859 -11.73 7.83 7.46
CA ALA A 859 -10.94 6.85 8.21
C ALA A 859 -11.69 6.41 9.47
N CYS A 860 -11.81 5.11 9.68
CA CYS A 860 -12.53 4.52 10.81
C CYS A 860 -11.67 3.50 11.56
N LYS A 861 -12.14 3.08 12.73
CA LYS A 861 -11.53 2.02 13.53
C LYS A 861 -12.61 1.03 13.95
N GLU A 862 -12.29 -0.24 13.87
CA GLU A 862 -13.09 -1.31 14.45
C GLU A 862 -12.27 -2.10 15.47
N ALA A 863 -12.67 -2.05 16.74
CA ALA A 863 -11.93 -2.64 17.83
C ALA A 863 -11.65 -4.14 17.61
N GLY A 864 -10.41 -4.57 17.81
CA GLY A 864 -9.98 -5.96 17.62
C GLY A 864 -9.81 -6.40 16.15
N LYS A 865 -10.19 -5.57 15.18
CA LYS A 865 -10.10 -5.89 13.74
C LYS A 865 -9.04 -5.07 13.04
N TYR A 866 -9.22 -3.74 12.96
CA TYR A 866 -8.29 -2.85 12.26
C TYR A 866 -8.33 -1.41 12.78
N SER A 867 -7.33 -0.64 12.41
CA SER A 867 -7.30 0.81 12.53
C SER A 867 -6.98 1.42 11.18
N GLU A 868 -7.77 2.41 10.74
CA GLU A 868 -7.47 3.17 9.53
C GLU A 868 -6.80 4.49 9.84
N GLY A 869 -6.13 5.01 8.84
CA GLY A 869 -5.52 6.32 8.88
C GLY A 869 -5.15 6.79 7.47
N VAL A 870 -4.64 8.00 7.39
CA VAL A 870 -4.22 8.62 6.13
C VAL A 870 -2.73 8.91 6.21
N ILE A 871 -2.01 8.58 5.16
CA ILE A 871 -0.62 8.96 4.96
C ILE A 871 -0.60 10.16 4.03
N LEU A 872 0.07 11.24 4.49
CA LEU A 872 0.29 12.44 3.70
C LEU A 872 1.78 12.73 3.64
N SER A 873 2.35 12.70 2.45
CA SER A 873 3.69 13.19 2.16
C SER A 873 3.66 14.03 0.88
N LYS A 874 4.80 14.47 0.39
CA LYS A 874 4.88 15.12 -0.92
C LYS A 874 4.72 14.15 -2.09
N SER A 875 5.06 12.89 -1.87
CA SER A 875 5.03 11.83 -2.89
C SER A 875 3.82 10.92 -2.76
N LEU A 876 3.16 10.89 -1.60
CA LEU A 876 2.15 9.89 -1.29
C LEU A 876 0.97 10.49 -0.51
N GLU A 877 -0.23 10.28 -1.03
CA GLU A 877 -1.49 10.63 -0.39
C GLU A 877 -2.44 9.44 -0.52
N LEU A 878 -2.74 8.77 0.60
CA LEU A 878 -3.58 7.58 0.58
C LEU A 878 -4.20 7.28 1.94
N LEU A 879 -5.28 6.52 1.92
CA LEU A 879 -5.88 5.91 3.10
C LEU A 879 -5.36 4.49 3.28
N PHE A 880 -4.94 4.16 4.49
CA PHE A 880 -4.47 2.82 4.83
C PHE A 880 -5.32 2.18 5.92
N ARG A 881 -5.29 0.85 5.95
CA ARG A 881 -5.83 0.00 7.00
C ARG A 881 -4.68 -0.80 7.63
N ALA A 882 -4.45 -0.61 8.92
CA ALA A 882 -3.49 -1.40 9.68
C ALA A 882 -4.17 -2.67 10.19
N VAL A 883 -3.72 -3.82 9.73
CA VAL A 883 -4.15 -5.16 10.17
C VAL A 883 -2.92 -5.95 10.57
N PRO A 884 -2.34 -5.67 11.74
CA PRO A 884 -1.11 -6.33 12.17
C PRO A 884 -1.31 -7.82 12.45
N PRO A 885 -0.27 -8.64 12.35
CA PRO A 885 -0.25 -9.99 12.93
C PRO A 885 -0.63 -9.97 14.42
N SER A 886 -1.34 -11.01 14.87
CA SER A 886 -1.83 -11.10 16.25
C SER A 886 -0.72 -10.92 17.30
N LEU A 887 0.51 -11.36 16.99
CA LEU A 887 1.67 -11.16 17.86
C LEU A 887 1.96 -9.67 18.11
N TYR A 888 1.99 -8.86 17.04
CA TYR A 888 2.31 -7.44 17.17
C TYR A 888 1.19 -6.66 17.86
N LEU A 889 -0.06 -7.10 17.68
CA LEU A 889 -1.20 -6.57 18.44
C LEU A 889 -1.07 -6.90 19.92
N ALA A 890 -0.82 -8.16 20.26
CA ALA A 890 -0.71 -8.60 21.65
C ALA A 890 0.42 -7.89 22.41
N MET A 891 1.54 -7.60 21.73
CA MET A 891 2.64 -6.82 22.31
C MET A 891 2.29 -5.35 22.52
N ALA A 892 1.40 -4.80 21.70
CA ALA A 892 1.02 -3.39 21.72
C ALA A 892 -0.26 -3.10 22.54
N MET A 893 -0.84 -4.12 23.16
CA MET A 893 -2.03 -4.00 24.01
C MET A 893 -1.72 -3.20 25.28
N THR A 894 -2.33 -2.03 25.40
CA THR A 894 -2.11 -1.10 26.52
C THR A 894 -3.37 -0.80 27.34
N GLU A 895 -4.54 -1.23 26.88
CA GLU A 895 -5.80 -1.01 27.59
C GLU A 895 -5.87 -1.79 28.91
N PRO A 896 -6.57 -1.28 29.92
CA PRO A 896 -6.63 -1.90 31.25
C PRO A 896 -7.09 -3.37 31.23
N GLU A 897 -8.09 -3.69 30.43
CA GLU A 897 -8.63 -5.05 30.32
C GLU A 897 -7.62 -6.03 29.71
N GLU A 898 -6.90 -5.56 28.67
CA GLU A 898 -5.84 -6.32 28.00
C GLU A 898 -4.65 -6.57 28.92
N LYS A 899 -4.24 -5.55 29.69
CA LYS A 899 -3.22 -5.69 30.72
C LYS A 899 -3.65 -6.67 31.82
N HIS A 900 -4.93 -6.64 32.21
CA HIS A 900 -5.47 -7.56 33.21
C HIS A 900 -5.40 -9.02 32.72
N GLN A 901 -5.73 -9.30 31.46
CA GLN A 901 -5.64 -10.65 30.91
C GLN A 901 -4.20 -11.17 30.94
N ARG A 902 -3.22 -10.37 30.50
CA ARG A 902 -1.80 -10.74 30.59
C ARG A 902 -1.34 -10.96 32.04
N HIS A 903 -1.71 -10.05 32.94
CA HIS A 903 -1.33 -10.14 34.35
C HIS A 903 -1.90 -11.41 35.03
N ARG A 904 -3.14 -11.76 34.69
CA ARG A 904 -3.75 -13.02 35.16
C ARG A 904 -2.95 -14.24 34.67
N LEU A 905 -2.58 -14.29 33.39
CA LEU A 905 -1.75 -15.39 32.85
C LEU A 905 -0.39 -15.47 33.52
N MET A 906 0.25 -14.33 33.78
CA MET A 906 1.52 -14.26 34.53
C MET A 906 1.39 -14.84 35.94
N GLN A 907 0.31 -14.51 36.65
CA GLN A 907 0.08 -15.00 38.03
C GLN A 907 -0.29 -16.49 38.06
N GLU A 908 -1.19 -16.92 37.16
CA GLU A 908 -1.66 -18.31 37.13
C GLU A 908 -0.57 -19.32 36.69
N GLN A 909 0.30 -18.90 35.79
CA GLN A 909 1.29 -19.80 35.17
C GLN A 909 2.74 -19.51 35.58
N GLY A 910 3.00 -18.41 36.27
CA GLY A 910 4.36 -18.02 36.69
C GLY A 910 5.26 -17.64 35.50
N VAL A 911 4.71 -17.18 34.38
CA VAL A 911 5.45 -16.86 33.15
C VAL A 911 5.80 -15.40 33.06
N SER A 912 6.78 -15.05 32.20
CA SER A 912 7.13 -13.65 31.91
C SER A 912 6.00 -12.92 31.14
N GLU A 913 5.99 -11.60 31.18
CA GLU A 913 4.99 -10.79 30.46
C GLU A 913 5.03 -11.05 28.96
N LEU A 914 6.23 -11.22 28.38
CA LEU A 914 6.38 -11.59 26.96
C LEU A 914 5.77 -12.97 26.68
N ALA A 915 5.98 -13.95 27.54
CA ALA A 915 5.40 -15.29 27.38
C ALA A 915 3.87 -15.24 27.48
N ALA A 916 3.31 -14.44 28.39
CA ALA A 916 1.87 -14.20 28.47
C ALA A 916 1.32 -13.51 27.22
N ALA A 917 2.03 -12.50 26.68
CA ALA A 917 1.64 -11.85 25.43
C ALA A 917 1.67 -12.80 24.23
N LEU A 918 2.63 -13.72 24.19
CA LEU A 918 2.69 -14.77 23.16
C LEU A 918 1.50 -15.75 23.25
N GLN A 919 1.05 -16.06 24.45
CA GLN A 919 -0.16 -16.88 24.65
C GLN A 919 -1.43 -16.14 24.20
N VAL A 920 -1.58 -14.87 24.56
CA VAL A 920 -2.69 -14.02 24.08
C VAL A 920 -2.69 -13.96 22.55
N ALA A 921 -1.52 -13.80 21.93
CA ALA A 921 -1.41 -13.83 20.47
C ALA A 921 -1.85 -15.18 19.87
N ALA A 922 -1.52 -16.30 20.51
CA ALA A 922 -1.94 -17.63 20.06
C ALA A 922 -3.46 -17.84 20.20
N GLU A 923 -4.08 -17.32 21.28
CA GLU A 923 -5.53 -17.31 21.46
C GLU A 923 -6.22 -16.44 20.38
N MET A 924 -5.66 -15.27 20.07
CA MET A 924 -6.15 -14.42 18.97
C MET A 924 -6.05 -15.14 17.61
N ASP A 925 -4.92 -15.81 17.34
CA ASP A 925 -4.75 -16.59 16.12
C ASP A 925 -5.78 -17.72 16.02
N GLN A 926 -6.06 -18.41 17.11
CA GLN A 926 -7.07 -19.45 17.17
C GLN A 926 -8.49 -18.89 16.92
N THR A 927 -8.84 -17.77 17.53
CA THR A 927 -10.12 -17.10 17.34
C THR A 927 -10.28 -16.63 15.88
N ARG A 928 -9.21 -16.19 15.25
CA ARG A 928 -9.16 -15.77 13.84
C ARG A 928 -9.01 -16.94 12.85
N GLY A 929 -9.00 -18.19 13.33
CA GLY A 929 -8.81 -19.38 12.48
C GLY A 929 -7.45 -19.50 11.84
N ILE A 930 -6.41 -18.88 12.43
CA ILE A 930 -5.02 -18.97 11.97
C ILE A 930 -4.37 -20.19 12.63
N ARG A 931 -3.56 -20.97 11.88
CA ARG A 931 -2.84 -22.11 12.46
C ARG A 931 -1.86 -21.65 13.53
N GLN A 932 -1.81 -22.35 14.65
CA GLN A 932 -0.86 -22.08 15.74
C GLN A 932 0.60 -22.15 15.24
N ARG A 933 1.41 -21.22 15.72
CA ARG A 933 2.85 -21.20 15.51
C ARG A 933 3.53 -22.33 16.29
N ALA A 934 4.63 -22.85 15.73
CA ALA A 934 5.57 -23.60 16.57
C ALA A 934 6.07 -22.70 17.72
N PRO A 935 6.14 -23.20 18.96
CA PRO A 935 6.57 -22.41 20.11
C PRO A 935 7.95 -21.80 19.83
N ILE A 936 8.09 -20.51 20.10
CA ILE A 936 9.38 -19.82 20.02
C ILE A 936 10.28 -20.45 21.09
N LYS A 937 11.35 -21.13 20.66
CA LYS A 937 12.40 -21.56 21.56
C LYS A 937 13.14 -20.31 22.03
N THR A 938 12.71 -19.71 23.13
CA THR A 938 13.44 -18.66 23.80
C THR A 938 14.76 -19.24 24.32
N ARG A 939 15.91 -18.68 23.90
CA ARG A 939 17.20 -18.97 24.50
C ARG A 939 17.16 -18.43 25.94
N GLY A 940 16.90 -19.28 26.91
CA GLY A 940 16.98 -18.95 28.35
C GLY A 940 15.79 -19.49 29.14
N SER A 941 15.66 -20.79 29.22
CA SER A 941 15.10 -21.49 30.38
C SER A 941 16.08 -22.54 30.86
#